data_3f9944a6a2c3eb96dd62aba5d91ac0e8
#
_entry.id   3f9944a6a2c3eb96dd62aba5d91ac0e8
#
_cell.length_a   1.000
_cell.length_b   1.000
_cell.length_c   1.000
_cell.angle_alpha   90.00
_cell.angle_beta   90.00
_cell.angle_gamma   90.00
#
_symmetry.space_group_name_H-M   'P 1'
#
loop_
_entity.id
_entity.type
_entity.pdbx_description
1 polymer ?
#
loop_
_entity_poly.entity_id
_entity_poly.type
_entity_poly.pdbx_seq_one_letter_code
_entity_poly.pdbx_strand_id
1 'polypeptide(L)'
;MSKADKVRFYINNMNQVLNQDALFSDGTSEYRIPPEPQPFENVKIRFRTARDNVDMVYLVTNTERYEMTKVYDDRLFDYYEAEISLTEQRVDYYFEIYAGRAMCYYNAKGVFRELLSDYKFFIKPGFTTPDWAKGAVIYQIYVDRFCKGDENNTVETNEYHYIGEGTVKVDDWNKYPAIMGVREFYGGDLQGVMNKLDYLQDLGVEVIYFNPLFVSPSNHKYDIQDYDYIDPHFGKIVKDEGEVLPPDIYENRQASKFICRVTDKKNLEASNAFFAELVEEIHKRGMKVILDGVFNHCGSFNKWLDRERIYEGQEGYENGAYITPDSPYHTFFKFHDQSIWPYNYTYDGWWGHDTLPKLNYEDSPKLVEYIMRIARKWVSPPYNVDGWRLDVAADLGHSPEYNHYFWKQFRKNVKEANPNAIILAEHYGEPTAWLQGDEWDTVMNYDAFMEPLTWFLTGMEKHSDEQRQDLLGNVDAFWGSMSHHMTRFNTQSLLVAMNELSNHDHSRFLTRTNHYVGRTASLGPEAANQHLNYGVMYEAVLFQMTWPGAPTIYYGDEAGVCGWTDPDNRRTYPWGHENQQMIALHKELIRIHKDYQVLRTGSFKFLYGSYNVIAFGRFDSNNRIVAAVNNNDGAVTFKIPVWQIGVFDGKEMVRLIQTSQDGYTQEAGTYRISDGILELTLPPFGGAILVEVSPK
;
A
#
# COMPACT_ATOMS: atom_id res chain seq x y z
N MET A 1 -8.49 37.01 -56.51
CA MET A 1 -8.94 36.05 -55.48
C MET A 1 -10.01 36.72 -54.63
N SER A 2 -11.21 36.15 -54.60
CA SER A 2 -12.28 36.62 -53.73
C SER A 2 -11.88 36.45 -52.25
N LYS A 3 -12.60 37.11 -51.31
CA LYS A 3 -12.38 36.92 -49.87
C LYS A 3 -12.60 35.46 -49.48
N ALA A 4 -13.57 34.79 -50.11
CA ALA A 4 -13.85 33.37 -49.89
C ALA A 4 -12.69 32.48 -50.37
N ASP A 5 -12.09 32.78 -51.53
CA ASP A 5 -10.95 32.04 -52.07
C ASP A 5 -9.70 32.21 -51.21
N LYS A 6 -9.49 33.40 -50.66
CA LYS A 6 -8.41 33.64 -49.72
C LYS A 6 -8.59 32.83 -48.43
N VAL A 7 -9.81 32.81 -47.88
CA VAL A 7 -10.13 32.02 -46.67
C VAL A 7 -9.93 30.54 -46.96
N ARG A 8 -10.45 30.02 -48.09
CA ARG A 8 -10.22 28.61 -48.47
C ARG A 8 -8.74 28.28 -48.65
N PHE A 9 -7.97 29.20 -49.30
CA PHE A 9 -6.53 29.03 -49.45
C PHE A 9 -5.83 28.94 -48.12
N TYR A 10 -6.16 29.82 -47.15
CA TYR A 10 -5.58 29.77 -45.82
C TYR A 10 -5.99 28.51 -45.07
N ILE A 11 -7.25 28.11 -45.10
CA ILE A 11 -7.72 26.88 -44.45
C ILE A 11 -7.00 25.65 -45.03
N ASN A 12 -6.89 25.54 -46.35
CA ASN A 12 -6.24 24.42 -47.04
C ASN A 12 -4.70 24.39 -46.82
N ASN A 13 -4.08 25.49 -46.41
CA ASN A 13 -2.66 25.59 -46.14
C ASN A 13 -2.31 25.71 -44.63
N MET A 14 -3.34 25.68 -43.78
CA MET A 14 -3.09 25.57 -42.33
C MET A 14 -2.52 24.19 -42.04
N ASN A 15 -1.46 24.15 -41.24
CA ASN A 15 -1.00 22.88 -40.70
C ASN A 15 -2.11 22.26 -39.83
N GLN A 16 -2.31 20.97 -39.99
CA GLN A 16 -3.21 20.21 -39.12
C GLN A 16 -2.76 20.38 -37.68
N VAL A 17 -3.67 20.78 -36.81
CA VAL A 17 -3.37 20.90 -35.35
C VAL A 17 -3.60 19.55 -34.71
N LEU A 18 -2.52 18.96 -34.22
CA LEU A 18 -2.59 17.72 -33.47
C LEU A 18 -3.28 17.95 -32.10
N ASN A 19 -4.39 17.26 -31.88
CA ASN A 19 -5.09 17.26 -30.61
C ASN A 19 -4.36 16.31 -29.62
N GLN A 20 -3.41 16.84 -28.89
CA GLN A 20 -2.58 16.07 -27.97
C GLN A 20 -3.38 15.48 -26.80
N ASP A 21 -4.45 16.13 -26.36
CA ASP A 21 -5.29 15.68 -25.25
C ASP A 21 -6.09 14.42 -25.57
N ALA A 22 -6.29 14.12 -26.86
CA ALA A 22 -6.96 12.91 -27.32
C ALA A 22 -6.04 11.69 -27.38
N LEU A 23 -4.71 11.91 -27.43
CA LEU A 23 -3.74 10.84 -27.50
C LEU A 23 -3.73 10.04 -26.19
N PHE A 24 -3.86 8.71 -26.31
CA PHE A 24 -3.88 7.85 -25.12
C PHE A 24 -3.52 6.40 -25.43
N SER A 25 -2.73 5.81 -24.53
CA SER A 25 -2.53 4.39 -24.35
C SER A 25 -2.03 4.14 -22.92
N ASP A 26 -2.28 2.95 -22.40
CA ASP A 26 -1.74 2.51 -21.11
C ASP A 26 -1.52 0.98 -21.11
N GLY A 27 -1.30 0.39 -19.94
CA GLY A 27 -1.11 -1.06 -19.79
C GLY A 27 -2.36 -1.81 -19.31
N THR A 28 -3.54 -1.17 -19.35
CA THR A 28 -4.80 -1.85 -19.00
C THR A 28 -5.28 -2.79 -20.12
N SER A 29 -6.27 -3.62 -19.84
CA SER A 29 -6.86 -4.55 -20.81
C SER A 29 -7.50 -3.87 -22.02
N GLU A 30 -7.80 -2.57 -21.94
CA GLU A 30 -8.33 -1.80 -23.07
C GLU A 30 -7.25 -1.51 -24.12
N TYR A 31 -5.98 -1.37 -23.71
CA TYR A 31 -4.88 -0.91 -24.56
C TYR A 31 -3.73 -1.92 -24.70
N ARG A 32 -3.68 -2.96 -23.85
CA ARG A 32 -2.74 -4.07 -23.96
C ARG A 32 -3.49 -5.39 -23.78
N ILE A 33 -3.52 -6.22 -24.82
CA ILE A 33 -4.39 -7.39 -24.92
C ILE A 33 -3.57 -8.64 -25.29
N PRO A 34 -3.36 -9.59 -24.36
CA PRO A 34 -3.75 -9.57 -22.95
C PRO A 34 -2.92 -8.58 -22.13
N PRO A 35 -3.41 -8.10 -20.96
CA PRO A 35 -2.69 -7.13 -20.12
C PRO A 35 -1.48 -7.74 -19.41
N GLU A 36 -1.47 -9.05 -19.17
CA GLU A 36 -0.41 -9.83 -18.51
C GLU A 36 0.02 -11.01 -19.39
N PRO A 37 0.70 -10.72 -20.54
CA PRO A 37 1.04 -11.75 -21.51
C PRO A 37 2.12 -12.71 -21.01
N GLN A 38 2.03 -13.96 -21.45
CA GLN A 38 3.01 -15.00 -21.17
C GLN A 38 4.19 -14.95 -22.17
N PRO A 39 5.35 -15.55 -21.84
CA PRO A 39 6.43 -15.75 -22.82
C PRO A 39 5.92 -16.45 -24.07
N PHE A 40 6.39 -15.99 -25.24
CA PHE A 40 6.04 -16.50 -26.58
C PHE A 40 4.57 -16.29 -26.98
N GLU A 41 3.83 -15.46 -26.25
CA GLU A 41 2.50 -15.04 -26.60
C GLU A 41 2.54 -13.79 -27.50
N ASN A 42 1.53 -13.62 -28.35
CA ASN A 42 1.31 -12.38 -29.08
C ASN A 42 0.51 -11.41 -28.22
N VAL A 43 0.91 -10.15 -28.24
CA VAL A 43 0.18 -9.09 -27.54
C VAL A 43 -0.20 -7.98 -28.52
N LYS A 44 -1.46 -7.56 -28.49
CA LYS A 44 -1.93 -6.38 -29.20
C LYS A 44 -1.76 -5.15 -28.34
N ILE A 45 -1.14 -4.14 -28.91
CA ILE A 45 -1.01 -2.83 -28.31
C ILE A 45 -1.91 -1.87 -29.05
N ARG A 46 -2.79 -1.18 -28.33
CA ARG A 46 -3.73 -0.22 -28.87
C ARG A 46 -3.30 1.21 -28.53
N PHE A 47 -3.56 2.12 -29.48
CA PHE A 47 -3.35 3.54 -29.30
C PHE A 47 -4.59 4.32 -29.78
N ARG A 48 -4.95 5.38 -29.07
CA ARG A 48 -6.11 6.23 -29.37
C ARG A 48 -5.67 7.63 -29.77
N THR A 49 -6.32 8.18 -30.77
CA THR A 49 -6.13 9.57 -31.25
C THR A 49 -7.48 10.29 -31.36
N ALA A 50 -7.49 11.61 -31.56
CA ALA A 50 -8.70 12.27 -32.00
C ALA A 50 -9.09 11.76 -33.40
N ARG A 51 -10.40 11.77 -33.71
CA ARG A 51 -10.94 11.29 -34.97
C ARG A 51 -10.41 12.12 -36.15
N ASP A 52 -9.94 11.45 -37.19
CA ASP A 52 -9.40 12.04 -38.42
C ASP A 52 -8.29 13.11 -38.18
N ASN A 53 -7.47 12.93 -37.14
CA ASN A 53 -6.52 13.96 -36.71
C ASN A 53 -5.05 13.59 -36.89
N VAL A 54 -4.72 12.34 -37.17
CA VAL A 54 -3.34 11.90 -37.40
C VAL A 54 -3.18 11.16 -38.71
N ASP A 55 -2.00 11.24 -39.31
CA ASP A 55 -1.67 10.54 -40.55
C ASP A 55 -1.14 9.14 -40.31
N MET A 56 -0.26 9.00 -39.29
CA MET A 56 0.42 7.73 -38.94
C MET A 56 0.69 7.64 -37.45
N VAL A 57 0.59 6.42 -36.93
CA VAL A 57 1.02 6.05 -35.57
C VAL A 57 1.97 4.87 -35.70
N TYR A 58 3.10 4.95 -35.00
CA TYR A 58 4.06 3.85 -34.89
C TYR A 58 4.20 3.42 -33.46
N LEU A 59 4.18 2.12 -33.23
CA LEU A 59 4.65 1.48 -32.01
C LEU A 59 6.14 1.18 -32.18
N VAL A 60 6.96 1.73 -31.29
CA VAL A 60 8.42 1.53 -31.33
C VAL A 60 8.85 0.74 -30.09
N THR A 61 9.42 -0.43 -30.33
CA THR A 61 9.99 -1.28 -29.27
C THR A 61 11.51 -1.11 -29.21
N ASN A 62 12.16 -1.79 -28.28
CA ASN A 62 13.62 -1.84 -28.21
C ASN A 62 14.27 -2.57 -29.40
N THR A 63 13.50 -3.29 -30.21
CA THR A 63 14.02 -4.09 -31.35
C THR A 63 13.48 -3.64 -32.69
N GLU A 64 12.22 -3.23 -32.77
CA GLU A 64 11.52 -2.99 -34.03
C GLU A 64 10.58 -1.78 -33.95
N ARG A 65 10.21 -1.27 -35.14
CA ARG A 65 9.23 -0.20 -35.31
C ARG A 65 8.09 -0.71 -36.17
N TYR A 66 6.87 -0.70 -35.60
CA TYR A 66 5.66 -1.21 -36.24
C TYR A 66 4.74 -0.06 -36.63
N GLU A 67 4.32 0.00 -37.86
CA GLU A 67 3.23 0.89 -38.29
C GLU A 67 1.91 0.33 -37.78
N MET A 68 1.17 1.15 -37.00
CA MET A 68 -0.08 0.73 -36.41
C MET A 68 -1.24 0.92 -37.41
N THR A 69 -2.14 -0.04 -37.49
CA THR A 69 -3.29 -0.01 -38.38
C THR A 69 -4.52 0.54 -37.66
N LYS A 70 -5.23 1.48 -38.27
CA LYS A 70 -6.54 1.93 -37.78
C LYS A 70 -7.53 0.77 -37.88
N VAL A 71 -8.10 0.35 -36.73
CA VAL A 71 -8.98 -0.82 -36.63
C VAL A 71 -10.45 -0.48 -36.50
N TYR A 72 -10.76 0.61 -35.78
CA TYR A 72 -12.11 1.16 -35.68
C TYR A 72 -12.05 2.63 -35.26
N ASP A 73 -13.20 3.28 -35.30
CA ASP A 73 -13.41 4.62 -34.75
C ASP A 73 -14.72 4.67 -33.95
N ASP A 74 -14.82 5.65 -33.08
CA ASP A 74 -16.06 6.07 -32.46
C ASP A 74 -16.38 7.53 -32.80
N ARG A 75 -17.31 8.15 -32.03
CA ARG A 75 -17.70 9.54 -32.29
C ARG A 75 -16.56 10.54 -32.10
N LEU A 76 -15.61 10.26 -31.18
CA LEU A 76 -14.53 11.17 -30.73
C LEU A 76 -13.15 10.74 -31.22
N PHE A 77 -12.93 9.43 -31.35
CA PHE A 77 -11.58 8.87 -31.43
C PHE A 77 -11.42 7.88 -32.58
N ASP A 78 -10.20 7.80 -33.10
CA ASP A 78 -9.66 6.71 -33.90
C ASP A 78 -8.80 5.80 -33.03
N TYR A 79 -8.88 4.48 -33.29
CA TYR A 79 -8.12 3.47 -32.58
C TYR A 79 -7.21 2.70 -33.55
N TYR A 80 -5.94 2.63 -33.17
CA TYR A 80 -4.88 1.97 -33.93
C TYR A 80 -4.36 0.77 -33.13
N GLU A 81 -4.02 -0.32 -33.82
CA GLU A 81 -3.42 -1.51 -33.22
C GLU A 81 -2.17 -1.96 -33.95
N ALA A 82 -1.23 -2.51 -33.20
CA ALA A 82 -0.15 -3.35 -33.69
C ALA A 82 -0.04 -4.60 -32.82
N GLU A 83 0.32 -5.71 -33.42
CA GLU A 83 0.57 -6.97 -32.72
C GLU A 83 2.07 -7.23 -32.69
N ILE A 84 2.60 -7.57 -31.52
CA ILE A 84 4.00 -7.94 -31.32
C ILE A 84 4.08 -9.33 -30.73
N SER A 85 5.07 -10.11 -31.16
CA SER A 85 5.37 -11.44 -30.61
C SER A 85 6.41 -11.31 -29.52
N LEU A 86 6.09 -11.83 -28.34
CA LEU A 86 6.98 -11.76 -27.19
C LEU A 86 7.95 -12.94 -27.16
N THR A 87 9.08 -12.74 -26.48
CA THR A 87 10.00 -13.76 -26.03
C THR A 87 9.97 -13.84 -24.50
N GLU A 88 10.97 -14.37 -23.84
CA GLU A 88 11.15 -14.28 -22.39
C GLU A 88 11.68 -12.90 -21.94
N GLN A 89 12.19 -12.13 -22.91
CA GLN A 89 12.85 -10.87 -22.63
C GLN A 89 11.84 -9.72 -22.41
N ARG A 90 12.20 -8.78 -21.55
CA ARG A 90 11.49 -7.53 -21.37
C ARG A 90 11.43 -6.73 -22.67
N VAL A 91 10.26 -6.18 -22.97
CA VAL A 91 10.03 -5.27 -24.12
C VAL A 91 9.69 -3.90 -23.59
N ASP A 92 10.53 -2.90 -23.88
CA ASP A 92 10.22 -1.49 -23.65
C ASP A 92 9.64 -0.88 -24.94
N TYR A 93 8.61 -0.03 -24.81
CA TYR A 93 7.98 0.57 -25.97
C TYR A 93 7.44 1.98 -25.71
N TYR A 94 7.25 2.72 -26.80
CA TYR A 94 6.64 4.04 -26.86
C TYR A 94 5.97 4.23 -28.22
N PHE A 95 5.31 5.38 -28.42
CA PHE A 95 4.64 5.67 -29.69
C PHE A 95 5.23 6.91 -30.34
N GLU A 96 5.24 6.91 -31.68
CA GLU A 96 5.51 8.07 -32.53
C GLU A 96 4.26 8.42 -33.30
N ILE A 97 3.84 9.69 -33.24
CA ILE A 97 2.60 10.18 -33.84
C ILE A 97 2.94 11.28 -34.85
N TYR A 98 2.40 11.16 -36.08
CA TYR A 98 2.61 12.09 -37.16
C TYR A 98 1.28 12.69 -37.60
N ALA A 99 1.22 14.03 -37.74
CA ALA A 99 0.08 14.79 -38.21
C ALA A 99 0.60 15.95 -39.08
N GLY A 100 0.55 15.81 -40.42
CA GLY A 100 1.14 16.74 -41.34
C GLY A 100 2.64 16.89 -41.17
N ARG A 101 3.08 18.07 -40.72
CA ARG A 101 4.49 18.34 -40.36
C ARG A 101 4.78 18.20 -38.87
N ALA A 102 3.76 17.98 -38.07
CA ALA A 102 3.92 17.79 -36.61
C ALA A 102 4.29 16.34 -36.29
N MET A 103 5.16 16.17 -35.34
CA MET A 103 5.54 14.87 -34.80
C MET A 103 5.69 14.99 -33.29
N CYS A 104 5.19 14.01 -32.56
CA CYS A 104 5.42 13.89 -31.12
C CYS A 104 5.63 12.44 -30.70
N TYR A 105 6.13 12.28 -29.48
CA TYR A 105 6.27 10.99 -28.79
C TYR A 105 5.19 10.87 -27.72
N TYR A 106 4.71 9.66 -27.52
CA TYR A 106 3.84 9.32 -26.40
C TYR A 106 4.48 8.16 -25.61
N ASN A 107 4.61 8.34 -24.30
CA ASN A 107 5.12 7.35 -23.35
C ASN A 107 4.22 7.26 -22.10
N ALA A 108 4.59 6.52 -21.08
CA ALA A 108 3.78 6.35 -19.88
C ALA A 108 3.46 7.68 -19.14
N LYS A 109 4.29 8.72 -19.32
CA LYS A 109 4.06 10.05 -18.75
C LYS A 109 3.19 10.96 -19.63
N GLY A 110 2.89 10.56 -20.88
CA GLY A 110 2.07 11.31 -21.81
C GLY A 110 2.81 11.77 -23.06
N VAL A 111 2.44 12.95 -23.58
CA VAL A 111 2.91 13.51 -24.86
C VAL A 111 4.13 14.41 -24.66
N PHE A 112 5.16 14.21 -25.51
CA PHE A 112 6.39 15.02 -25.50
C PHE A 112 6.90 15.28 -26.91
N ARG A 113 7.61 16.39 -27.10
CA ARG A 113 8.27 16.73 -28.36
C ARG A 113 9.59 15.96 -28.53
N GLU A 114 10.20 15.58 -27.42
CA GLU A 114 11.45 14.81 -27.38
C GLU A 114 11.18 13.47 -26.67
N LEU A 115 11.90 12.42 -27.05
CA LEU A 115 11.77 11.12 -26.43
C LEU A 115 12.39 11.14 -25.02
N LEU A 116 11.55 10.94 -24.03
CA LEU A 116 11.97 10.72 -22.63
C LEU A 116 12.08 9.21 -22.37
N SER A 117 13.30 8.69 -22.51
CA SER A 117 13.58 7.24 -22.48
C SER A 117 13.22 6.57 -21.15
N ASP A 118 13.26 7.34 -20.03
CA ASP A 118 13.01 6.83 -18.68
C ASP A 118 11.54 6.53 -18.40
N TYR A 119 10.64 6.99 -19.29
CA TYR A 119 9.20 6.81 -19.15
C TYR A 119 8.58 5.92 -20.22
N LYS A 120 9.36 5.04 -20.85
CA LYS A 120 8.84 4.03 -21.75
C LYS A 120 7.89 3.09 -21.02
N PHE A 121 6.84 2.66 -21.69
CA PHE A 121 6.08 1.51 -21.24
C PHE A 121 6.94 0.26 -21.28
N PHE A 122 6.64 -0.71 -20.44
CA PHE A 122 7.32 -1.99 -20.55
C PHE A 122 6.38 -3.19 -20.30
N ILE A 123 6.74 -4.30 -20.89
CA ILE A 123 6.11 -5.60 -20.69
C ILE A 123 7.20 -6.55 -20.20
N LYS A 124 6.96 -7.21 -19.07
CA LYS A 124 7.73 -8.38 -18.63
C LYS A 124 6.86 -9.61 -18.85
N PRO A 125 7.13 -10.42 -19.91
CA PRO A 125 6.34 -11.63 -20.17
C PRO A 125 6.41 -12.59 -18.99
N GLY A 126 5.25 -13.15 -18.60
CA GLY A 126 5.12 -14.06 -17.47
C GLY A 126 5.00 -13.38 -16.11
N PHE A 127 5.10 -12.05 -16.02
CA PHE A 127 4.79 -11.33 -14.78
C PHE A 127 3.29 -11.10 -14.66
N THR A 128 2.73 -11.65 -13.60
CA THR A 128 1.31 -11.50 -13.25
C THR A 128 1.15 -11.13 -11.79
N THR A 129 0.10 -10.39 -11.48
CA THR A 129 -0.32 -10.13 -10.10
C THR A 129 -1.64 -10.84 -9.82
N PRO A 130 -1.90 -11.28 -8.57
CA PRO A 130 -3.15 -11.97 -8.26
C PRO A 130 -4.37 -11.08 -8.58
N ASP A 131 -5.36 -11.64 -9.29
CA ASP A 131 -6.56 -10.88 -9.67
C ASP A 131 -7.34 -10.36 -8.47
N TRP A 132 -7.37 -11.13 -7.38
CA TRP A 132 -8.03 -10.71 -6.14
C TRP A 132 -7.42 -9.46 -5.52
N ALA A 133 -6.12 -9.18 -5.77
CA ALA A 133 -5.40 -8.05 -5.18
C ALA A 133 -5.59 -6.73 -5.96
N LYS A 134 -6.00 -6.81 -7.24
CA LYS A 134 -6.16 -5.62 -8.08
C LYS A 134 -7.30 -4.74 -7.56
N GLY A 135 -6.96 -3.58 -7.02
CA GLY A 135 -7.89 -2.65 -6.40
C GLY A 135 -8.61 -3.22 -5.17
N ALA A 136 -8.04 -4.21 -4.48
CA ALA A 136 -8.65 -4.79 -3.29
C ALA A 136 -8.67 -3.80 -2.12
N VAL A 137 -9.74 -3.78 -1.36
CA VAL A 137 -9.87 -2.98 -0.15
C VAL A 137 -9.15 -3.69 1.00
N ILE A 138 -8.01 -3.14 1.41
CA ILE A 138 -7.14 -3.70 2.45
C ILE A 138 -7.44 -3.00 3.78
N TYR A 139 -7.38 -3.74 4.88
CA TYR A 139 -7.52 -3.21 6.22
C TYR A 139 -6.33 -3.67 7.07
N GLN A 140 -5.51 -2.72 7.51
CA GLN A 140 -4.34 -2.97 8.34
C GLN A 140 -4.71 -3.02 9.80
N ILE A 141 -4.35 -4.11 10.48
CA ILE A 141 -4.61 -4.32 11.91
C ILE A 141 -3.31 -4.34 12.71
N TYR A 142 -3.21 -3.42 13.68
CA TYR A 142 -2.24 -3.46 14.77
C TYR A 142 -2.91 -4.17 15.96
N VAL A 143 -2.60 -5.47 16.14
CA VAL A 143 -3.42 -6.39 16.91
C VAL A 143 -3.59 -5.99 18.37
N ASP A 144 -2.50 -5.57 19.05
CA ASP A 144 -2.55 -5.16 20.48
C ASP A 144 -3.56 -4.02 20.75
N ARG A 145 -3.94 -3.26 19.72
CA ARG A 145 -4.77 -2.05 19.84
C ARG A 145 -6.12 -2.16 19.14
N PHE A 146 -6.43 -3.28 18.51
CA PHE A 146 -7.65 -3.42 17.72
C PHE A 146 -8.84 -3.87 18.55
N CYS A 147 -8.78 -5.06 19.14
CA CYS A 147 -9.86 -5.61 19.95
C CYS A 147 -9.33 -6.69 20.90
N LYS A 148 -9.73 -6.63 22.18
CA LYS A 148 -9.46 -7.65 23.17
C LYS A 148 -10.53 -8.74 23.10
N GLY A 149 -10.11 -10.00 23.04
CA GLY A 149 -11.02 -11.15 22.96
C GLY A 149 -10.78 -12.22 24.01
N ASP A 150 -9.52 -12.41 24.43
CA ASP A 150 -9.11 -13.34 25.49
C ASP A 150 -8.56 -12.56 26.68
N GLU A 151 -9.10 -12.79 27.87
CA GLU A 151 -8.68 -12.10 29.10
C GLU A 151 -7.39 -12.65 29.70
N ASN A 152 -6.92 -13.83 29.23
CA ASN A 152 -5.86 -14.60 29.88
C ASN A 152 -4.52 -14.57 29.14
N ASN A 153 -4.47 -13.99 27.93
CA ASN A 153 -3.26 -14.02 27.09
C ASN A 153 -2.45 -12.71 27.09
N THR A 154 -2.96 -11.63 27.68
CA THR A 154 -2.26 -10.33 27.70
C THR A 154 -0.94 -10.44 28.48
N VAL A 155 0.11 -9.78 27.98
CA VAL A 155 1.38 -9.58 28.71
C VAL A 155 1.10 -8.89 30.04
N GLU A 156 1.64 -9.43 31.13
CA GLU A 156 1.45 -8.88 32.47
C GLU A 156 2.50 -7.81 32.81
N THR A 157 2.18 -6.98 33.79
CA THR A 157 3.15 -6.02 34.32
C THR A 157 4.32 -6.77 34.97
N ASN A 158 5.56 -6.40 34.58
CA ASN A 158 6.79 -7.06 34.95
C ASN A 158 6.86 -8.55 34.54
N GLU A 159 6.19 -8.95 33.51
CA GLU A 159 6.32 -10.31 32.98
C GLU A 159 7.76 -10.58 32.52
N TYR A 160 8.37 -9.58 31.91
CA TYR A 160 9.81 -9.53 31.56
C TYR A 160 10.26 -8.06 31.45
N HIS A 161 11.56 -7.85 31.27
CA HIS A 161 12.15 -6.53 31.03
C HIS A 161 12.45 -6.34 29.54
N TYR A 162 12.07 -5.19 28.99
CA TYR A 162 12.37 -4.81 27.62
C TYR A 162 12.89 -3.37 27.58
N ILE A 163 14.07 -3.17 26.97
CA ILE A 163 14.76 -1.86 26.92
C ILE A 163 14.88 -1.27 28.36
N GLY A 164 15.42 -2.06 29.27
CA GLY A 164 15.83 -1.62 30.63
C GLY A 164 14.71 -1.46 31.65
N GLU A 165 13.45 -1.72 31.32
CA GLU A 165 12.32 -1.63 32.25
C GLU A 165 11.32 -2.77 32.06
N GLY A 166 10.47 -3.00 33.06
CA GLY A 166 9.44 -4.03 33.02
C GLY A 166 8.32 -3.70 32.04
N THR A 167 7.68 -4.73 31.52
CA THR A 167 6.46 -4.64 30.76
C THR A 167 5.32 -4.05 31.58
N VAL A 168 4.36 -3.40 30.92
CA VAL A 168 3.20 -2.77 31.55
C VAL A 168 1.92 -3.25 30.88
N LYS A 169 1.08 -3.94 31.64
CA LYS A 169 -0.31 -4.22 31.26
C LYS A 169 -1.14 -2.96 31.44
N VAL A 170 -1.79 -2.52 30.38
CA VAL A 170 -2.66 -1.33 30.40
C VAL A 170 -4.11 -1.78 30.63
N ASP A 171 -4.67 -1.41 31.77
CA ASP A 171 -6.05 -1.78 32.13
C ASP A 171 -7.09 -0.85 31.49
N ASP A 172 -6.73 0.43 31.28
CA ASP A 172 -7.62 1.40 30.62
C ASP A 172 -7.42 1.35 29.11
N TRP A 173 -8.35 0.72 28.39
CA TRP A 173 -8.34 0.63 26.94
C TRP A 173 -8.25 2.00 26.22
N ASN A 174 -8.75 3.06 26.84
CA ASN A 174 -8.80 4.40 26.26
C ASN A 174 -7.57 5.27 26.62
N LYS A 175 -6.64 4.76 27.41
CA LYS A 175 -5.41 5.47 27.72
C LYS A 175 -4.62 5.74 26.44
N TYR A 176 -4.08 6.95 26.27
CA TYR A 176 -3.17 7.25 25.17
C TYR A 176 -1.81 6.56 25.37
N PRO A 177 -1.16 6.10 24.29
CA PRO A 177 0.16 5.49 24.39
C PRO A 177 1.19 6.44 25.01
N ALA A 178 2.04 5.92 25.89
CA ALA A 178 3.16 6.67 26.45
C ALA A 178 4.24 6.91 25.38
N ILE A 179 5.12 7.90 25.60
CA ILE A 179 6.23 8.23 24.69
C ILE A 179 7.14 7.00 24.46
N MET A 180 7.39 6.21 25.50
CA MET A 180 8.10 4.91 25.42
C MET A 180 7.10 3.75 25.45
N GLY A 181 6.05 3.83 24.63
CA GLY A 181 4.93 2.89 24.64
C GLY A 181 5.20 1.48 24.13
N VAL A 182 6.44 1.14 23.72
CA VAL A 182 6.79 -0.19 23.19
C VAL A 182 6.60 -1.34 24.22
N ARG A 183 6.56 -1.01 25.51
CA ARG A 183 6.36 -1.93 26.63
C ARG A 183 4.94 -1.97 27.16
N GLU A 184 4.04 -1.13 26.64
CA GLU A 184 2.64 -1.06 27.03
C GLU A 184 1.79 -2.03 26.22
N PHE A 185 1.10 -2.94 26.88
CA PHE A 185 0.25 -3.95 26.28
C PHE A 185 -1.20 -3.71 26.67
N TYR A 186 -2.05 -3.44 25.68
CA TYR A 186 -3.48 -3.18 25.86
C TYR A 186 -4.30 -4.46 25.76
N GLY A 187 -3.71 -5.53 25.25
CA GLY A 187 -4.31 -6.86 25.25
C GLY A 187 -5.25 -7.14 24.09
N GLY A 188 -5.17 -6.38 23.01
CA GLY A 188 -5.76 -6.80 21.75
C GLY A 188 -5.11 -8.09 21.26
N ASP A 189 -5.91 -8.99 20.67
CA ASP A 189 -5.48 -10.34 20.30
C ASP A 189 -6.26 -10.88 19.07
N LEU A 190 -5.86 -12.07 18.62
CA LEU A 190 -6.49 -12.71 17.46
C LEU A 190 -7.92 -13.20 17.76
N GLN A 191 -8.27 -13.47 19.03
CA GLN A 191 -9.67 -13.74 19.39
C GLN A 191 -10.52 -12.47 19.22
N GLY A 192 -9.99 -11.31 19.58
CA GLY A 192 -10.64 -10.02 19.35
C GLY A 192 -10.84 -9.76 17.85
N VAL A 193 -9.85 -10.08 17.02
CA VAL A 193 -10.00 -10.01 15.56
C VAL A 193 -11.11 -10.95 15.09
N MET A 194 -11.09 -12.22 15.54
CA MET A 194 -12.14 -13.22 15.24
C MET A 194 -13.54 -12.67 15.55
N ASN A 195 -13.70 -12.05 16.70
CA ASN A 195 -14.97 -11.47 17.17
C ASN A 195 -15.42 -10.27 16.32
N LYS A 196 -14.55 -9.67 15.53
CA LYS A 196 -14.81 -8.49 14.70
C LYS A 196 -14.82 -8.76 13.18
N LEU A 197 -14.73 -10.01 12.77
CA LEU A 197 -14.76 -10.37 11.34
C LEU A 197 -16.05 -9.93 10.64
N ASP A 198 -17.19 -10.01 11.32
CA ASP A 198 -18.46 -9.56 10.75
C ASP A 198 -18.51 -8.04 10.57
N TYR A 199 -17.89 -7.27 11.49
CA TYR A 199 -17.70 -5.83 11.33
C TYR A 199 -16.86 -5.51 10.09
N LEU A 200 -15.73 -6.19 9.91
CA LEU A 200 -14.83 -5.98 8.76
C LEU A 200 -15.51 -6.36 7.43
N GLN A 201 -16.28 -7.44 7.43
CA GLN A 201 -17.07 -7.84 6.26
C GLN A 201 -18.16 -6.81 5.93
N ASP A 202 -18.88 -6.30 6.93
CA ASP A 202 -19.93 -5.28 6.78
C ASP A 202 -19.34 -3.91 6.35
N LEU A 203 -18.12 -3.59 6.76
CA LEU A 203 -17.37 -2.43 6.26
C LEU A 203 -17.01 -2.57 4.77
N GLY A 204 -16.94 -3.80 4.27
CA GLY A 204 -16.61 -4.12 2.89
C GLY A 204 -15.13 -4.48 2.65
N VAL A 205 -14.39 -4.77 3.71
CA VAL A 205 -12.98 -5.21 3.65
C VAL A 205 -12.86 -6.50 2.82
N GLU A 206 -11.83 -6.56 1.98
CA GLU A 206 -11.52 -7.72 1.15
C GLU A 206 -10.22 -8.40 1.58
N VAL A 207 -9.31 -7.67 2.22
CA VAL A 207 -8.01 -8.19 2.66
C VAL A 207 -7.69 -7.65 4.05
N ILE A 208 -7.26 -8.52 4.96
CA ILE A 208 -6.71 -8.14 6.25
C ILE A 208 -5.19 -8.23 6.17
N TYR A 209 -4.51 -7.12 6.38
CA TYR A 209 -3.07 -7.06 6.57
C TYR A 209 -2.76 -6.93 8.06
N PHE A 210 -2.10 -7.92 8.63
CA PHE A 210 -1.63 -7.90 10.01
C PHE A 210 -0.23 -7.32 10.11
N ASN A 211 -0.02 -6.35 11.03
CA ASN A 211 1.30 -6.09 11.56
C ASN A 211 1.88 -7.39 12.17
N PRO A 212 3.19 -7.51 12.45
CA PRO A 212 3.80 -8.78 12.81
C PRO A 212 3.07 -9.54 13.91
N LEU A 213 2.92 -10.86 13.73
CA LEU A 213 2.19 -11.76 14.65
C LEU A 213 3.10 -12.77 15.37
N PHE A 214 4.34 -12.92 14.91
CA PHE A 214 5.24 -13.93 15.45
C PHE A 214 5.71 -13.58 16.85
N VAL A 215 6.15 -14.59 17.61
CA VAL A 215 6.66 -14.39 18.98
C VAL A 215 7.67 -13.25 19.01
N SER A 216 7.44 -12.25 19.85
CA SER A 216 8.25 -11.02 19.93
C SER A 216 8.02 -10.32 21.27
N PRO A 217 9.05 -9.67 21.85
CA PRO A 217 8.94 -9.04 23.16
C PRO A 217 8.25 -7.67 23.15
N SER A 218 8.23 -6.95 22.03
CA SER A 218 7.54 -5.66 21.95
C SER A 218 6.07 -5.80 21.57
N ASN A 219 5.28 -4.75 21.76
CA ASN A 219 3.90 -4.72 21.29
C ASN A 219 3.78 -4.55 19.77
N HIS A 220 4.80 -3.97 19.12
CA HIS A 220 4.82 -3.82 17.65
C HIS A 220 5.30 -5.08 16.92
N LYS A 221 6.06 -5.93 17.59
CA LYS A 221 6.55 -7.25 17.13
C LYS A 221 7.45 -7.21 15.88
N TYR A 222 8.11 -6.09 15.59
CA TYR A 222 9.17 -6.03 14.58
C TYR A 222 10.52 -6.58 15.05
N ASP A 223 10.60 -7.07 16.28
CA ASP A 223 11.75 -7.70 16.92
C ASP A 223 11.49 -9.19 17.14
N ILE A 224 11.36 -9.92 16.01
CA ILE A 224 10.93 -11.32 15.99
C ILE A 224 11.85 -12.20 16.86
N GLN A 225 11.23 -12.98 17.74
CA GLN A 225 11.87 -13.94 18.62
C GLN A 225 11.83 -15.37 18.05
N ASP A 226 10.74 -15.75 17.40
CA ASP A 226 10.57 -17.06 16.75
C ASP A 226 9.66 -16.95 15.53
N TYR A 227 10.20 -17.17 14.33
CA TYR A 227 9.45 -17.11 13.04
C TYR A 227 8.53 -18.32 12.82
N ASP A 228 8.68 -19.38 13.58
CA ASP A 228 7.88 -20.60 13.39
C ASP A 228 6.52 -20.55 14.08
N TYR A 229 6.28 -19.57 14.96
CA TYR A 229 5.09 -19.56 15.79
C TYR A 229 4.47 -18.16 15.94
N ILE A 230 3.15 -18.17 15.93
CA ILE A 230 2.33 -17.00 16.34
C ILE A 230 2.56 -16.79 17.85
N ASP A 231 2.69 -15.54 18.26
CA ASP A 231 2.89 -15.18 19.66
C ASP A 231 1.71 -15.65 20.52
N PRO A 232 1.95 -16.44 21.57
CA PRO A 232 0.88 -16.90 22.46
C PRO A 232 0.09 -15.76 23.13
N HIS A 233 0.70 -14.57 23.30
CA HIS A 233 -0.01 -13.38 23.80
C HIS A 233 -1.03 -12.82 22.80
N PHE A 234 -0.89 -13.16 21.51
CA PHE A 234 -1.93 -12.91 20.50
C PHE A 234 -2.79 -14.14 20.23
N GLY A 235 -2.24 -15.33 20.45
CA GLY A 235 -2.87 -16.62 20.20
C GLY A 235 -3.54 -17.24 21.41
N LYS A 236 -3.02 -18.40 21.84
CA LYS A 236 -3.56 -19.18 22.96
C LYS A 236 -2.47 -19.55 23.96
N ILE A 237 -2.70 -19.25 25.21
CA ILE A 237 -1.90 -19.72 26.35
C ILE A 237 -2.69 -20.86 27.01
N VAL A 238 -2.26 -22.11 26.80
CA VAL A 238 -2.88 -23.32 27.36
C VAL A 238 -2.11 -23.86 28.57
N LYS A 239 -0.86 -23.42 28.75
CA LYS A 239 -0.03 -23.67 29.89
C LYS A 239 0.52 -22.35 30.41
N ASP A 240 0.14 -21.94 31.61
CA ASP A 240 0.50 -20.67 32.23
C ASP A 240 1.10 -20.90 33.63
N GLU A 241 2.37 -21.26 33.65
CA GLU A 241 3.13 -21.55 34.86
C GLU A 241 4.20 -20.48 35.07
N GLY A 242 4.68 -20.41 36.33
CA GLY A 242 5.71 -19.44 36.71
C GLY A 242 5.13 -18.11 37.21
N GLU A 243 6.04 -17.20 37.56
CA GLU A 243 5.73 -15.91 38.18
C GLU A 243 6.33 -14.77 37.38
N VAL A 244 5.72 -13.60 37.46
CA VAL A 244 6.28 -12.35 36.93
C VAL A 244 7.57 -11.98 37.72
N LEU A 245 8.44 -11.19 37.08
CA LEU A 245 9.68 -10.76 37.71
C LEU A 245 9.40 -9.87 38.94
N PRO A 246 10.08 -10.12 40.09
CA PRO A 246 10.10 -9.14 41.15
C PRO A 246 10.69 -7.81 40.70
N PRO A 247 10.27 -6.67 41.26
CA PRO A 247 10.68 -5.33 40.78
C PRO A 247 12.19 -5.05 40.81
N ASP A 248 12.98 -5.82 41.59
CA ASP A 248 14.43 -5.70 41.76
C ASP A 248 15.25 -6.70 40.91
N ILE A 249 14.55 -7.54 40.11
CA ILE A 249 15.19 -8.52 39.22
C ILE A 249 15.07 -8.05 37.79
N TYR A 250 16.21 -7.84 37.11
CA TYR A 250 16.31 -7.32 35.74
C TYR A 250 16.72 -8.37 34.72
N GLU A 251 17.03 -9.59 35.13
CA GLU A 251 17.49 -10.66 34.26
C GLU A 251 16.33 -11.50 33.70
N ASN A 252 16.08 -11.41 32.42
CA ASN A 252 14.97 -12.12 31.72
C ASN A 252 15.09 -13.66 31.82
N ARG A 253 16.28 -14.21 32.02
CA ARG A 253 16.43 -15.66 32.29
C ARG A 253 15.66 -16.14 33.54
N GLN A 254 15.24 -15.22 34.42
CA GLN A 254 14.44 -15.51 35.63
C GLN A 254 12.95 -15.24 35.41
N ALA A 255 12.56 -14.75 34.23
CA ALA A 255 11.18 -14.46 33.87
C ALA A 255 10.40 -15.76 33.56
N SER A 256 10.19 -16.56 34.61
CA SER A 256 9.69 -17.95 34.48
C SER A 256 8.31 -18.01 33.79
N LYS A 257 7.43 -17.04 34.06
CA LYS A 257 6.12 -16.97 33.42
C LYS A 257 6.24 -16.66 31.91
N PHE A 258 7.02 -15.65 31.56
CA PHE A 258 7.27 -15.31 30.13
C PHE A 258 7.91 -16.49 29.40
N ILE A 259 8.96 -17.11 29.99
CA ILE A 259 9.62 -18.28 29.40
C ILE A 259 8.60 -19.40 29.15
N CYS A 260 7.77 -19.74 30.14
CA CYS A 260 6.72 -20.74 29.98
C CYS A 260 5.77 -20.38 28.81
N ARG A 261 5.31 -19.13 28.78
CA ARG A 261 4.35 -18.68 27.76
C ARG A 261 4.89 -18.76 26.35
N VAL A 262 6.17 -18.37 26.11
CA VAL A 262 6.76 -18.22 24.76
C VAL A 262 7.68 -19.36 24.33
N THR A 263 8.01 -20.33 25.21
CA THR A 263 8.87 -21.46 24.86
C THR A 263 8.19 -22.82 24.95
N ASP A 264 7.10 -22.93 25.71
CA ASP A 264 6.37 -24.21 25.82
C ASP A 264 5.65 -24.53 24.50
N LYS A 265 5.97 -25.71 23.95
CA LYS A 265 5.44 -26.14 22.64
C LYS A 265 3.91 -26.22 22.61
N LYS A 266 3.25 -26.50 23.73
CA LYS A 266 1.78 -26.53 23.79
C LYS A 266 1.15 -25.16 23.50
N ASN A 267 1.74 -24.10 24.04
CA ASN A 267 1.30 -22.72 23.79
C ASN A 267 1.56 -22.33 22.34
N LEU A 268 2.76 -22.61 21.84
CA LEU A 268 3.19 -22.29 20.49
C LEU A 268 2.33 -23.00 19.43
N GLU A 269 2.10 -24.30 19.61
CA GLU A 269 1.28 -25.12 18.69
C GLU A 269 -0.21 -24.74 18.75
N ALA A 270 -0.74 -24.46 19.95
CA ALA A 270 -2.11 -23.99 20.14
C ALA A 270 -2.34 -22.64 19.45
N SER A 271 -1.37 -21.72 19.53
CA SER A 271 -1.42 -20.42 18.87
C SER A 271 -1.40 -20.55 17.34
N ASN A 272 -0.54 -21.42 16.79
CA ASN A 272 -0.52 -21.70 15.37
C ASN A 272 -1.82 -22.35 14.88
N ALA A 273 -2.38 -23.29 15.63
CA ALA A 273 -3.65 -23.94 15.29
C ALA A 273 -4.80 -22.92 15.28
N PHE A 274 -4.84 -22.03 16.28
CA PHE A 274 -5.84 -20.97 16.35
C PHE A 274 -5.70 -19.97 15.21
N PHE A 275 -4.48 -19.62 14.82
CA PHE A 275 -4.27 -18.75 13.66
C PHE A 275 -4.76 -19.41 12.36
N ALA A 276 -4.52 -20.71 12.17
CA ALA A 276 -5.05 -21.43 11.01
C ALA A 276 -6.58 -21.40 10.99
N GLU A 277 -7.23 -21.56 12.15
CA GLU A 277 -8.70 -21.42 12.28
C GLU A 277 -9.16 -20.00 11.92
N LEU A 278 -8.46 -18.97 12.41
CA LEU A 278 -8.77 -17.57 12.09
C LEU A 278 -8.69 -17.31 10.58
N VAL A 279 -7.62 -17.77 9.92
CA VAL A 279 -7.49 -17.62 8.45
C VAL A 279 -8.61 -18.34 7.72
N GLU A 280 -9.00 -19.54 8.16
CA GLU A 280 -10.15 -20.24 7.58
C GLU A 280 -11.46 -19.45 7.72
N GLU A 281 -11.71 -18.84 8.91
CA GLU A 281 -12.89 -18.02 9.13
C GLU A 281 -12.89 -16.71 8.32
N ILE A 282 -11.71 -16.13 8.08
CA ILE A 282 -11.51 -14.99 7.18
C ILE A 282 -11.84 -15.40 5.74
N HIS A 283 -11.30 -16.54 5.29
CA HIS A 283 -11.56 -17.06 3.94
C HIS A 283 -13.03 -17.43 3.71
N LYS A 284 -13.72 -17.99 4.70
CA LYS A 284 -15.17 -18.29 4.62
C LYS A 284 -16.01 -17.02 4.36
N ARG A 285 -15.53 -15.85 4.78
CA ARG A 285 -16.17 -14.56 4.50
C ARG A 285 -15.73 -13.93 3.18
N GLY A 286 -14.94 -14.64 2.38
CA GLY A 286 -14.40 -14.15 1.09
C GLY A 286 -13.25 -13.16 1.22
N MET A 287 -12.71 -12.97 2.43
CA MET A 287 -11.57 -12.09 2.66
C MET A 287 -10.24 -12.85 2.56
N LYS A 288 -9.15 -12.11 2.38
CA LYS A 288 -7.78 -12.58 2.24
C LYS A 288 -6.92 -12.12 3.42
N VAL A 289 -5.72 -12.73 3.57
CA VAL A 289 -4.80 -12.42 4.67
C VAL A 289 -3.39 -12.16 4.14
N ILE A 290 -2.78 -11.06 4.59
CA ILE A 290 -1.37 -10.73 4.36
C ILE A 290 -0.66 -10.70 5.71
N LEU A 291 0.48 -11.40 5.83
CA LEU A 291 1.36 -11.34 6.99
C LEU A 291 2.52 -10.37 6.78
N ASP A 292 3.00 -9.79 7.87
CA ASP A 292 4.21 -8.98 7.90
C ASP A 292 5.45 -9.86 8.07
N GLY A 293 6.37 -9.77 7.13
CA GLY A 293 7.62 -10.52 7.09
C GLY A 293 8.81 -9.63 7.43
N VAL A 294 9.31 -9.76 8.65
CA VAL A 294 10.48 -9.02 9.15
C VAL A 294 11.72 -9.87 8.96
N PHE A 295 12.34 -9.79 7.78
CA PHE A 295 13.46 -10.67 7.42
C PHE A 295 14.83 -9.97 7.36
N ASN A 296 14.87 -8.65 7.40
CA ASN A 296 16.13 -7.90 7.45
C ASN A 296 16.90 -8.09 8.77
N HIS A 297 16.17 -8.18 9.87
CA HIS A 297 16.69 -8.31 11.24
C HIS A 297 15.76 -9.20 12.07
N CYS A 298 16.19 -9.60 13.24
CA CYS A 298 15.35 -10.23 14.25
C CYS A 298 15.40 -9.42 15.57
N GLY A 299 14.79 -9.92 16.63
CA GLY A 299 14.91 -9.33 17.95
C GLY A 299 16.11 -9.87 18.74
N SER A 300 16.58 -9.14 19.74
CA SER A 300 17.63 -9.61 20.67
C SER A 300 17.18 -10.80 21.52
N PHE A 301 15.87 -11.00 21.68
CA PHE A 301 15.25 -12.16 22.35
C PHE A 301 15.19 -13.40 21.44
N ASN A 302 15.52 -13.28 20.14
CA ASN A 302 15.39 -14.37 19.18
C ASN A 302 16.20 -15.59 19.63
N LYS A 303 15.60 -16.79 19.52
CA LYS A 303 16.20 -18.07 19.91
C LYS A 303 17.54 -18.37 19.24
N TRP A 304 17.84 -17.77 18.09
CA TRP A 304 19.11 -17.95 17.40
C TRP A 304 20.25 -17.15 18.05
N LEU A 305 19.93 -15.99 18.62
CA LEU A 305 20.91 -15.16 19.37
C LEU A 305 20.85 -15.45 20.86
N ASP A 306 19.65 -15.41 21.42
CA ASP A 306 19.33 -15.60 22.85
C ASP A 306 20.14 -14.66 23.75
N ARG A 307 20.19 -13.37 23.43
CA ARG A 307 20.87 -12.36 24.26
C ARG A 307 20.28 -12.30 25.67
N GLU A 308 18.97 -12.49 25.79
CA GLU A 308 18.26 -12.41 27.07
C GLU A 308 18.28 -13.75 27.87
N ARG A 309 18.87 -14.80 27.27
CA ARG A 309 19.11 -16.11 27.93
C ARG A 309 17.83 -16.81 28.38
N ILE A 310 16.77 -16.63 27.62
CA ILE A 310 15.46 -17.23 27.89
C ILE A 310 15.33 -18.65 27.34
N TYR A 311 16.15 -19.03 26.36
CA TYR A 311 16.22 -20.38 25.77
C TYR A 311 17.37 -21.21 26.34
N GLU A 312 18.34 -20.57 27.02
CA GLU A 312 19.50 -21.26 27.63
C GLU A 312 19.06 -22.33 28.62
N GLY A 313 19.38 -23.58 28.31
CA GLY A 313 19.03 -24.73 29.15
C GLY A 313 17.57 -25.18 29.08
N GLN A 314 16.75 -24.63 28.18
CA GLN A 314 15.40 -25.10 27.96
C GLN A 314 15.40 -26.38 27.08
N GLU A 315 14.59 -27.36 27.45
CA GLU A 315 14.47 -28.61 26.71
C GLU A 315 13.94 -28.35 25.27
N GLY A 316 14.62 -28.91 24.29
CA GLY A 316 14.27 -28.80 22.89
C GLY A 316 14.73 -27.52 22.19
N TYR A 317 15.62 -26.74 22.85
CA TYR A 317 16.27 -25.58 22.28
C TYR A 317 17.78 -25.69 22.30
N GLU A 318 18.45 -25.21 21.28
CA GLU A 318 19.90 -25.09 21.22
C GLU A 318 20.35 -23.77 21.84
N ASN A 319 21.59 -23.71 22.32
CA ASN A 319 22.15 -22.45 22.80
C ASN A 319 22.27 -21.43 21.68
N GLY A 320 21.84 -20.19 21.92
CA GLY A 320 21.96 -19.08 20.96
C GLY A 320 23.41 -18.66 20.69
N ALA A 321 23.60 -17.95 19.58
CA ALA A 321 24.94 -17.48 19.17
C ALA A 321 25.56 -16.44 20.09
N TYR A 322 24.79 -15.74 20.91
CA TYR A 322 25.28 -14.87 21.97
C TYR A 322 26.00 -15.65 23.07
N ILE A 323 25.51 -16.84 23.39
CA ILE A 323 25.95 -17.64 24.55
C ILE A 323 27.27 -18.36 24.26
N THR A 324 27.39 -18.94 23.04
CA THR A 324 28.54 -19.77 22.68
C THR A 324 28.91 -19.68 21.21
N PRO A 325 30.21 -19.71 20.84
CA PRO A 325 30.63 -19.79 19.44
C PRO A 325 30.27 -21.12 18.78
N ASP A 326 30.00 -22.19 19.55
CA ASP A 326 29.59 -23.50 19.02
C ASP A 326 28.10 -23.58 18.69
N SER A 327 27.35 -22.47 18.82
CA SER A 327 25.94 -22.41 18.47
C SER A 327 25.72 -22.80 17.01
N PRO A 328 24.69 -23.63 16.71
CA PRO A 328 24.33 -23.93 15.32
C PRO A 328 23.84 -22.70 14.54
N TYR A 329 23.64 -21.59 15.23
CA TYR A 329 23.18 -20.29 14.69
C TYR A 329 24.29 -19.25 14.59
N HIS A 330 25.55 -19.62 14.87
CA HIS A 330 26.69 -18.68 14.89
C HIS A 330 26.77 -17.84 13.60
N THR A 331 26.64 -18.48 12.43
CA THR A 331 26.72 -17.82 11.13
C THR A 331 25.51 -16.93 10.79
N PHE A 332 24.43 -16.99 11.57
CA PHE A 332 23.23 -16.17 11.35
C PHE A 332 23.48 -14.69 11.67
N PHE A 333 24.54 -14.41 12.41
CA PHE A 333 24.95 -13.08 12.83
C PHE A 333 26.42 -12.82 12.48
N LYS A 334 26.75 -11.55 12.28
CA LYS A 334 28.11 -11.12 12.06
C LYS A 334 28.66 -10.56 13.34
N PHE A 335 29.64 -11.26 13.96
CA PHE A 335 30.31 -10.81 15.16
C PHE A 335 31.62 -10.11 14.82
N HIS A 336 31.88 -8.96 15.44
CA HIS A 336 33.08 -8.17 15.19
C HIS A 336 34.30 -8.64 15.99
N ASP A 337 34.09 -9.25 17.15
CA ASP A 337 35.16 -9.79 17.98
C ASP A 337 34.87 -11.24 18.38
N GLN A 338 35.64 -12.15 17.78
CA GLN A 338 35.54 -13.59 18.02
C GLN A 338 36.16 -14.06 19.34
N SER A 339 36.81 -13.17 20.10
CA SER A 339 37.42 -13.51 21.37
C SER A 339 36.48 -13.32 22.57
N ILE A 340 35.32 -12.69 22.37
CA ILE A 340 34.36 -12.35 23.42
C ILE A 340 33.27 -13.43 23.53
N TRP A 341 33.60 -14.57 24.07
CA TRP A 341 32.64 -15.58 24.54
C TRP A 341 33.01 -16.07 25.93
N PRO A 342 32.01 -16.47 26.74
CA PRO A 342 30.57 -16.49 26.49
C PRO A 342 29.96 -15.09 26.48
N TYR A 343 28.76 -14.97 25.90
CA TYR A 343 27.92 -13.77 25.88
C TYR A 343 28.47 -12.66 24.99
N ASN A 344 28.69 -13.01 23.73
CA ASN A 344 29.23 -12.07 22.72
C ASN A 344 28.21 -11.02 22.27
N TYR A 345 28.43 -9.79 22.70
CA TYR A 345 27.59 -8.62 22.35
C TYR A 345 28.03 -7.87 21.10
N THR A 346 29.05 -8.34 20.39
CA THR A 346 29.65 -7.61 19.23
C THR A 346 29.02 -7.94 17.89
N TYR A 347 27.77 -8.33 17.90
CA TYR A 347 27.00 -8.59 16.66
C TYR A 347 26.54 -7.30 15.98
N ASP A 348 26.36 -7.34 14.64
CA ASP A 348 25.76 -6.24 13.90
C ASP A 348 24.30 -6.03 14.29
N GLY A 349 23.93 -4.77 14.57
CA GLY A 349 22.55 -4.33 14.70
C GLY A 349 22.11 -3.53 13.47
N TRP A 350 20.84 -3.66 13.05
CA TRP A 350 20.28 -2.83 12.03
C TRP A 350 20.29 -1.36 12.49
N TRP A 351 20.94 -0.51 11.68
CA TRP A 351 21.24 0.90 12.01
C TRP A 351 21.96 1.07 13.38
N GLY A 352 22.68 0.05 13.84
CA GLY A 352 23.39 0.06 15.10
C GLY A 352 22.53 -0.23 16.34
N HIS A 353 21.26 -0.59 16.16
CA HIS A 353 20.38 -0.98 17.25
C HIS A 353 20.68 -2.40 17.72
N ASP A 354 21.15 -2.54 18.96
CA ASP A 354 21.49 -3.84 19.57
C ASP A 354 20.25 -4.71 19.89
N THR A 355 19.07 -4.11 19.95
CA THR A 355 17.77 -4.80 20.09
C THR A 355 17.25 -5.40 18.78
N LEU A 356 17.85 -5.00 17.63
CA LEU A 356 17.48 -5.44 16.28
C LEU A 356 18.68 -6.04 15.55
N PRO A 357 19.15 -7.25 15.96
CA PRO A 357 20.27 -7.93 15.33
C PRO A 357 20.08 -8.11 13.83
N LYS A 358 21.04 -7.63 13.02
CA LYS A 358 21.06 -7.78 11.58
C LYS A 358 21.34 -9.22 11.19
N LEU A 359 20.52 -9.77 10.27
CA LEU A 359 20.69 -11.15 9.81
C LEU A 359 21.74 -11.24 8.69
N ASN A 360 22.63 -12.24 8.81
CA ASN A 360 23.80 -12.42 7.94
C ASN A 360 23.57 -13.52 6.90
N TYR A 361 22.83 -13.18 5.87
CA TYR A 361 22.44 -14.14 4.81
C TYR A 361 23.60 -14.53 3.90
N GLU A 362 24.51 -13.58 3.58
CA GLU A 362 25.64 -13.80 2.66
C GLU A 362 26.56 -14.94 3.11
N ASP A 363 26.80 -15.03 4.43
CA ASP A 363 27.72 -16.01 5.01
C ASP A 363 27.00 -17.24 5.58
N SER A 364 25.65 -17.29 5.50
CA SER A 364 24.84 -18.35 6.11
C SER A 364 23.80 -18.96 5.19
N PRO A 365 24.16 -19.93 4.33
CA PRO A 365 23.21 -20.70 3.53
C PRO A 365 22.11 -21.36 4.38
N LYS A 366 22.44 -21.79 5.61
CA LYS A 366 21.49 -22.38 6.56
C LYS A 366 20.40 -21.38 6.98
N LEU A 367 20.75 -20.11 7.17
CA LEU A 367 19.78 -19.04 7.44
C LEU A 367 18.87 -18.81 6.23
N VAL A 368 19.45 -18.75 5.02
CA VAL A 368 18.67 -18.61 3.77
C VAL A 368 17.66 -19.74 3.66
N GLU A 369 18.09 -21.00 3.81
CA GLU A 369 17.20 -22.15 3.77
C GLU A 369 16.08 -22.07 4.81
N TYR A 370 16.42 -21.64 6.03
CA TYR A 370 15.44 -21.48 7.10
C TYR A 370 14.36 -20.45 6.72
N ILE A 371 14.75 -19.26 6.28
CA ILE A 371 13.81 -18.20 5.91
C ILE A 371 13.00 -18.58 4.66
N MET A 372 13.57 -19.24 3.67
CA MET A 372 12.81 -19.75 2.52
C MET A 372 11.76 -20.78 2.94
N ARG A 373 12.07 -21.62 3.93
CA ARG A 373 11.10 -22.54 4.54
C ARG A 373 9.97 -21.79 5.24
N ILE A 374 10.29 -20.73 6.01
CA ILE A 374 9.30 -19.87 6.65
C ILE A 374 8.40 -19.19 5.61
N ALA A 375 8.99 -18.62 4.56
CA ALA A 375 8.25 -17.96 3.49
C ALA A 375 7.21 -18.89 2.84
N ARG A 376 7.55 -20.16 2.65
CA ARG A 376 6.65 -21.20 2.10
C ARG A 376 5.64 -21.71 3.11
N LYS A 377 6.06 -21.90 4.38
CA LYS A 377 5.21 -22.45 5.45
C LYS A 377 3.89 -21.70 5.59
N TRP A 378 3.95 -20.40 5.74
CA TRP A 378 2.77 -19.59 6.07
C TRP A 378 1.80 -19.43 4.88
N VAL A 379 2.27 -19.49 3.64
CA VAL A 379 1.42 -19.44 2.44
C VAL A 379 0.90 -20.83 2.00
N SER A 380 1.24 -21.87 2.75
CA SER A 380 0.86 -23.28 2.49
C SER A 380 -0.12 -23.79 3.56
N PRO A 381 -0.83 -24.90 3.31
CA PRO A 381 -1.62 -25.55 4.34
C PRO A 381 -0.81 -25.90 5.60
N PRO A 382 -1.38 -25.79 6.80
CA PRO A 382 -2.79 -25.45 7.09
C PRO A 382 -3.09 -23.95 7.15
N TYR A 383 -2.07 -23.08 7.05
CA TYR A 383 -2.22 -21.63 7.28
C TYR A 383 -2.86 -20.91 6.08
N ASN A 384 -2.40 -21.23 4.84
CA ASN A 384 -2.95 -20.71 3.58
C ASN A 384 -3.04 -19.16 3.52
N VAL A 385 -2.07 -18.47 4.08
CA VAL A 385 -2.00 -17.00 4.01
C VAL A 385 -1.83 -16.57 2.54
N ASP A 386 -2.44 -15.46 2.16
CA ASP A 386 -2.52 -15.01 0.77
C ASP A 386 -1.38 -14.08 0.34
N GLY A 387 -0.43 -13.80 1.22
CA GLY A 387 0.74 -13.02 0.86
C GLY A 387 1.57 -12.49 2.00
N TRP A 388 2.65 -11.81 1.62
CA TRP A 388 3.61 -11.19 2.50
C TRP A 388 3.71 -9.68 2.26
N ARG A 389 3.69 -8.89 3.32
CA ARG A 389 4.28 -7.55 3.35
C ARG A 389 5.68 -7.69 3.91
N LEU A 390 6.67 -7.07 3.29
CA LEU A 390 8.08 -7.22 3.63
C LEU A 390 8.60 -5.94 4.26
N ASP A 391 8.96 -6.04 5.53
CA ASP A 391 9.50 -4.94 6.33
C ASP A 391 10.89 -4.55 5.85
N VAL A 392 11.14 -3.24 5.70
CA VAL A 392 12.41 -2.63 5.26
C VAL A 392 13.16 -3.44 4.20
N ALA A 393 12.42 -3.88 3.19
CA ALA A 393 12.86 -4.90 2.24
C ALA A 393 14.14 -4.52 1.47
N ALA A 394 14.35 -3.24 1.19
CA ALA A 394 15.54 -2.76 0.49
C ALA A 394 16.83 -2.83 1.35
N ASP A 395 16.69 -2.90 2.67
CA ASP A 395 17.83 -2.96 3.60
C ASP A 395 18.36 -4.38 3.84
N LEU A 396 17.62 -5.41 3.39
CA LEU A 396 18.00 -6.80 3.62
C LEU A 396 19.32 -7.16 2.96
N GLY A 397 20.17 -7.88 3.70
CA GLY A 397 21.51 -8.25 3.27
C GLY A 397 22.55 -7.17 3.55
N HIS A 398 23.79 -7.40 3.12
CA HIS A 398 24.92 -6.48 3.33
C HIS A 398 25.42 -5.86 2.00
N SER A 399 24.83 -6.27 0.87
CA SER A 399 25.11 -5.68 -0.44
C SER A 399 23.84 -5.56 -1.29
N PRO A 400 23.75 -4.54 -2.19
CA PRO A 400 22.63 -4.40 -3.11
C PRO A 400 22.45 -5.62 -4.02
N GLU A 401 23.54 -6.21 -4.49
CA GLU A 401 23.52 -7.39 -5.37
C GLU A 401 22.92 -8.59 -4.65
N TYR A 402 23.25 -8.78 -3.37
CA TYR A 402 22.68 -9.87 -2.57
C TYR A 402 21.21 -9.61 -2.26
N ASN A 403 20.82 -8.37 -1.97
CA ASN A 403 19.42 -8.00 -1.76
C ASN A 403 18.54 -8.45 -2.93
N HIS A 404 18.91 -8.10 -4.16
CA HIS A 404 18.19 -8.51 -5.37
C HIS A 404 18.21 -10.04 -5.55
N TYR A 405 19.33 -10.70 -5.31
CA TYR A 405 19.41 -12.16 -5.36
C TYR A 405 18.45 -12.82 -4.35
N PHE A 406 18.43 -12.34 -3.12
CA PHE A 406 17.56 -12.87 -2.07
C PHE A 406 16.07 -12.74 -2.45
N TRP A 407 15.63 -11.58 -2.91
CA TRP A 407 14.21 -11.36 -3.25
C TRP A 407 13.76 -12.18 -4.45
N LYS A 408 14.63 -12.47 -5.40
CA LYS A 408 14.35 -13.44 -6.49
C LYS A 408 14.15 -14.84 -5.96
N GLN A 409 14.99 -15.30 -5.03
CA GLN A 409 14.83 -16.59 -4.37
C GLN A 409 13.55 -16.64 -3.52
N PHE A 410 13.27 -15.56 -2.78
CA PHE A 410 12.05 -15.44 -1.97
C PHE A 410 10.80 -15.54 -2.85
N ARG A 411 10.71 -14.75 -3.93
CA ARG A 411 9.61 -14.84 -4.89
C ARG A 411 9.44 -16.25 -5.44
N LYS A 412 10.50 -16.87 -5.89
CA LYS A 412 10.44 -18.24 -6.42
C LYS A 412 9.82 -19.19 -5.40
N ASN A 413 10.30 -19.18 -4.16
CA ASN A 413 9.80 -20.06 -3.10
C ASN A 413 8.33 -19.80 -2.75
N VAL A 414 7.93 -18.54 -2.64
CA VAL A 414 6.54 -18.17 -2.33
C VAL A 414 5.60 -18.56 -3.47
N LYS A 415 5.95 -18.22 -4.73
CA LYS A 415 5.09 -18.51 -5.89
C LYS A 415 5.01 -20.00 -6.24
N GLU A 416 6.04 -20.78 -5.95
CA GLU A 416 6.00 -22.26 -6.05
C GLU A 416 5.06 -22.87 -5.01
N ALA A 417 5.00 -22.30 -3.80
CA ALA A 417 4.10 -22.77 -2.73
C ALA A 417 2.66 -22.29 -2.94
N ASN A 418 2.48 -21.04 -3.33
CA ASN A 418 1.18 -20.42 -3.61
C ASN A 418 1.32 -19.38 -4.74
N PRO A 419 1.01 -19.75 -6.00
CA PRO A 419 1.13 -18.82 -7.14
C PRO A 419 0.24 -17.58 -7.03
N ASN A 420 -0.84 -17.63 -6.22
CA ASN A 420 -1.76 -16.53 -5.99
C ASN A 420 -1.39 -15.68 -4.76
N ALA A 421 -0.27 -15.94 -4.09
CA ALA A 421 0.20 -15.10 -3.00
C ALA A 421 0.79 -13.79 -3.54
N ILE A 422 0.44 -12.65 -2.91
CA ILE A 422 1.06 -11.35 -3.22
C ILE A 422 2.35 -11.17 -2.43
N ILE A 423 3.32 -10.49 -3.04
CA ILE A 423 4.57 -10.04 -2.40
C ILE A 423 4.60 -8.51 -2.48
N LEU A 424 4.34 -7.88 -1.35
CA LEU A 424 4.25 -6.43 -1.21
C LEU A 424 5.36 -5.95 -0.28
N ALA A 425 6.19 -4.99 -0.71
CA ALA A 425 7.31 -4.52 0.09
C ALA A 425 7.09 -3.13 0.67
N GLU A 426 7.61 -2.91 1.87
CA GLU A 426 7.84 -1.56 2.36
C GLU A 426 9.15 -1.04 1.75
N HIS A 427 9.04 0.11 1.09
CA HIS A 427 10.20 0.82 0.54
C HIS A 427 9.89 2.31 0.43
N TYR A 428 10.79 3.13 0.94
CA TYR A 428 10.80 4.57 0.75
C TYR A 428 11.66 4.91 -0.46
N GLY A 429 11.11 5.74 -1.37
CA GLY A 429 11.80 6.14 -2.59
C GLY A 429 11.50 5.26 -3.80
N GLU A 430 12.35 5.30 -4.79
CA GLU A 430 12.15 4.73 -6.13
C GLU A 430 12.19 3.18 -6.14
N PRO A 431 11.08 2.46 -6.37
CA PRO A 431 11.03 1.01 -6.28
C PRO A 431 11.36 0.28 -7.60
N THR A 432 11.63 0.98 -8.69
CA THR A 432 11.74 0.39 -10.04
C THR A 432 12.72 -0.76 -10.12
N ALA A 433 13.83 -0.72 -9.36
CA ALA A 433 14.84 -1.78 -9.39
C ALA A 433 14.29 -3.16 -8.98
N TRP A 434 13.33 -3.21 -8.07
CA TRP A 434 12.69 -4.43 -7.56
C TRP A 434 11.38 -4.79 -8.27
N LEU A 435 10.79 -3.86 -9.04
CA LEU A 435 9.53 -4.07 -9.76
C LEU A 435 9.76 -4.51 -11.23
N GLN A 436 10.81 -5.30 -11.45
CA GLN A 436 11.15 -5.80 -12.79
C GLN A 436 10.42 -7.10 -13.16
N GLY A 437 9.57 -7.63 -12.25
CA GLY A 437 8.74 -8.81 -12.47
C GLY A 437 9.32 -10.12 -11.93
N ASP A 438 10.44 -10.08 -11.22
CA ASP A 438 11.13 -11.25 -10.67
C ASP A 438 11.44 -11.15 -9.16
N GLU A 439 11.02 -10.05 -8.51
CA GLU A 439 11.20 -9.80 -7.09
C GLU A 439 9.84 -9.48 -6.41
N TRP A 440 9.56 -8.21 -6.10
CA TRP A 440 8.27 -7.83 -5.50
C TRP A 440 7.17 -7.69 -6.55
N ASP A 441 5.93 -7.96 -6.17
CA ASP A 441 4.76 -7.64 -7.00
C ASP A 441 4.46 -6.14 -6.97
N THR A 442 4.60 -5.52 -5.80
CA THR A 442 4.26 -4.11 -5.56
C THR A 442 4.87 -3.59 -4.26
N VAL A 443 4.55 -2.36 -3.91
CA VAL A 443 5.00 -1.70 -2.67
C VAL A 443 3.85 -1.01 -1.92
N MET A 444 4.10 -0.65 -0.66
CA MET A 444 3.35 0.39 0.04
C MET A 444 3.56 1.70 -0.72
N ASN A 445 2.46 2.31 -1.20
CA ASN A 445 2.51 3.36 -2.21
C ASN A 445 2.73 4.75 -1.62
N TYR A 446 3.91 4.98 -1.06
CA TYR A 446 4.26 6.25 -0.45
C TYR A 446 4.40 7.37 -1.48
N ASP A 447 5.23 7.17 -2.50
CA ASP A 447 5.62 8.23 -3.45
C ASP A 447 4.56 8.51 -4.51
N ALA A 448 3.82 7.48 -4.98
CA ALA A 448 2.79 7.63 -6.01
C ALA A 448 1.36 7.76 -5.43
N PHE A 449 1.22 7.95 -4.11
CA PHE A 449 -0.07 8.18 -3.48
C PHE A 449 0.04 8.97 -2.17
N MET A 450 0.55 8.35 -1.08
CA MET A 450 0.39 8.87 0.27
C MET A 450 1.03 10.23 0.48
N GLU A 451 2.29 10.41 0.10
CA GLU A 451 3.02 11.66 0.35
C GLU A 451 2.48 12.82 -0.47
N PRO A 452 2.30 12.72 -1.83
CA PRO A 452 1.76 13.82 -2.59
C PRO A 452 0.34 14.22 -2.19
N LEU A 453 -0.51 13.25 -1.86
CA LEU A 453 -1.86 13.53 -1.40
C LEU A 453 -1.86 14.21 -0.02
N THR A 454 -1.00 13.74 0.89
CA THR A 454 -0.85 14.31 2.23
C THR A 454 -0.52 15.80 2.16
N TRP A 455 0.58 16.18 1.50
CA TRP A 455 0.96 17.58 1.48
C TRP A 455 0.08 18.45 0.56
N PHE A 456 -0.52 17.89 -0.47
CA PHE A 456 -1.48 18.62 -1.31
C PHE A 456 -2.74 19.01 -0.53
N LEU A 457 -3.31 18.08 0.26
CA LEU A 457 -4.55 18.33 1.00
C LEU A 457 -4.31 19.02 2.35
N THR A 458 -3.20 18.76 3.01
CA THR A 458 -2.97 19.23 4.39
C THR A 458 -1.81 20.21 4.52
N GLY A 459 -0.92 20.32 3.55
CA GLY A 459 0.31 21.10 3.68
C GLY A 459 1.26 20.57 4.76
N MET A 460 1.10 19.30 5.15
CA MET A 460 1.91 18.66 6.19
C MET A 460 2.78 17.55 5.58
N GLU A 461 3.91 17.30 6.20
CA GLU A 461 4.70 16.10 6.01
C GLU A 461 4.05 14.91 6.75
N LYS A 462 4.30 13.67 6.32
CA LYS A 462 3.64 12.43 6.80
C LYS A 462 3.76 12.15 8.30
N HIS A 463 4.79 12.64 8.98
CA HIS A 463 4.97 12.50 10.44
C HIS A 463 4.42 13.69 11.25
N SER A 464 3.92 14.73 10.60
CA SER A 464 3.59 16.03 11.22
C SER A 464 4.81 16.75 11.83
N ASP A 465 6.01 16.47 11.33
CA ASP A 465 7.25 17.12 11.78
C ASP A 465 7.54 18.43 11.05
N GLU A 466 6.93 18.66 9.88
CA GLU A 466 7.14 19.83 9.04
C GLU A 466 5.86 20.28 8.34
N GLN A 467 5.70 21.60 8.20
CA GLN A 467 4.70 22.18 7.29
C GLN A 467 5.31 22.42 5.91
N ARG A 468 4.57 22.04 4.88
CA ARG A 468 4.90 22.23 3.46
C ARG A 468 3.85 23.14 2.80
N GLN A 469 3.78 24.38 3.27
CA GLN A 469 2.83 25.36 2.76
C GLN A 469 3.04 25.70 1.27
N ASP A 470 4.25 25.51 0.76
CA ASP A 470 4.61 25.60 -0.66
C ASP A 470 3.93 24.53 -1.53
N LEU A 471 3.54 23.42 -0.93
CA LEU A 471 2.91 22.26 -1.59
C LEU A 471 1.38 22.21 -1.38
N LEU A 472 0.86 22.90 -0.36
CA LEU A 472 -0.59 22.93 -0.09
C LEU A 472 -1.36 23.49 -1.31
N GLY A 473 -2.23 22.66 -1.88
CA GLY A 473 -3.04 23.03 -3.04
C GLY A 473 -2.26 23.25 -4.34
N ASN A 474 -0.95 22.99 -4.35
CA ASN A 474 -0.09 23.16 -5.52
C ASN A 474 -0.26 21.96 -6.47
N VAL A 475 -1.13 22.15 -7.46
CA VAL A 475 -1.48 21.09 -8.41
C VAL A 475 -0.32 20.70 -9.33
N ASP A 476 0.55 21.64 -9.69
CA ASP A 476 1.70 21.34 -10.56
C ASP A 476 2.71 20.45 -9.83
N ALA A 477 2.99 20.74 -8.56
CA ALA A 477 3.83 19.89 -7.71
C ALA A 477 3.17 18.53 -7.48
N PHE A 478 1.87 18.48 -7.18
CA PHE A 478 1.12 17.26 -6.98
C PHE A 478 1.15 16.36 -8.22
N TRP A 479 0.70 16.89 -9.37
CA TRP A 479 0.65 16.10 -10.60
C TRP A 479 2.04 15.75 -11.13
N GLY A 480 3.01 16.66 -10.97
CA GLY A 480 4.40 16.41 -11.31
C GLY A 480 4.97 15.22 -10.56
N SER A 481 4.74 15.13 -9.24
CA SER A 481 5.15 14.01 -8.39
C SER A 481 4.38 12.73 -8.71
N MET A 482 3.03 12.79 -8.69
CA MET A 482 2.19 11.62 -8.97
C MET A 482 2.50 11.01 -10.34
N SER A 483 2.54 11.80 -11.40
CA SER A 483 2.80 11.31 -12.75
C SER A 483 4.20 10.73 -12.89
N HIS A 484 5.20 11.29 -12.20
CA HIS A 484 6.55 10.72 -12.18
C HIS A 484 6.56 9.33 -11.54
N HIS A 485 6.05 9.23 -10.32
CA HIS A 485 6.14 7.99 -9.54
C HIS A 485 5.21 6.89 -10.08
N MET A 486 3.98 7.22 -10.52
CA MET A 486 3.08 6.23 -11.13
C MET A 486 3.70 5.56 -12.37
N THR A 487 4.48 6.28 -13.17
CA THR A 487 5.11 5.73 -14.38
C THR A 487 6.32 4.85 -14.10
N ARG A 488 6.77 4.77 -12.85
CA ARG A 488 7.84 3.85 -12.41
C ARG A 488 7.32 2.44 -12.12
N PHE A 489 6.00 2.28 -12.04
CA PHE A 489 5.35 0.97 -11.96
C PHE A 489 5.00 0.46 -13.37
N ASN A 490 4.99 -0.86 -13.55
CA ASN A 490 4.12 -1.41 -14.57
C ASN A 490 2.66 -1.33 -14.08
N THR A 491 1.72 -1.39 -15.02
CA THR A 491 0.30 -1.23 -14.68
C THR A 491 -0.18 -2.26 -13.66
N GLN A 492 0.28 -3.52 -13.76
CA GLN A 492 -0.12 -4.60 -12.85
C GLN A 492 0.34 -4.33 -11.42
N SER A 493 1.58 -3.87 -11.24
CA SER A 493 2.11 -3.49 -9.92
C SER A 493 1.38 -2.27 -9.34
N LEU A 494 1.03 -1.28 -10.18
CA LEU A 494 0.29 -0.10 -9.74
C LEU A 494 -1.13 -0.45 -9.27
N LEU A 495 -1.83 -1.35 -9.96
CA LEU A 495 -3.19 -1.75 -9.60
C LEU A 495 -3.30 -2.50 -8.27
N VAL A 496 -2.20 -3.04 -7.76
CA VAL A 496 -2.13 -3.73 -6.48
C VAL A 496 -1.30 -2.96 -5.44
N ALA A 497 -0.83 -1.75 -5.76
CA ALA A 497 -0.06 -0.91 -4.85
C ALA A 497 -0.93 -0.45 -3.67
N MET A 498 -0.35 -0.48 -2.47
CA MET A 498 -1.07 -0.22 -1.22
C MET A 498 -1.24 1.28 -1.00
N ASN A 499 -2.44 1.79 -1.32
CA ASN A 499 -2.79 3.21 -1.19
C ASN A 499 -3.32 3.50 0.22
N GLU A 500 -2.49 3.98 1.11
CA GLU A 500 -2.85 4.29 2.49
C GLU A 500 -2.81 5.78 2.79
N LEU A 501 -3.64 6.24 3.72
CA LEU A 501 -3.63 7.59 4.27
C LEU A 501 -2.82 7.66 5.56
N SER A 502 -2.91 6.61 6.36
CA SER A 502 -2.19 6.44 7.63
C SER A 502 -1.64 5.03 7.74
N ASN A 503 -0.60 4.83 8.56
CA ASN A 503 -0.12 3.53 8.98
C ASN A 503 0.48 3.60 10.39
N HIS A 504 1.10 2.50 10.84
CA HIS A 504 1.63 2.38 12.19
C HIS A 504 2.90 3.20 12.47
N ASP A 505 3.52 3.83 11.46
CA ASP A 505 4.73 4.67 11.58
C ASP A 505 4.44 6.17 11.46
N HIS A 506 3.40 6.53 10.72
CA HIS A 506 3.08 7.93 10.40
C HIS A 506 1.99 8.51 11.30
N SER A 507 1.91 9.83 11.39
CA SER A 507 0.76 10.45 12.04
C SER A 507 -0.55 10.07 11.32
N ARG A 508 -1.66 10.03 12.05
CA ARG A 508 -2.97 9.80 11.45
C ARG A 508 -3.32 10.93 10.48
N PHE A 509 -3.89 10.59 9.32
CA PHE A 509 -4.24 11.59 8.31
C PHE A 509 -5.19 12.66 8.89
N LEU A 510 -6.18 12.24 9.66
CA LEU A 510 -7.11 13.17 10.32
C LEU A 510 -6.36 14.17 11.23
N THR A 511 -5.33 13.75 11.94
CA THR A 511 -4.48 14.65 12.74
C THR A 511 -3.75 15.66 11.87
N ARG A 512 -3.21 15.25 10.71
CA ARG A 512 -2.53 16.18 9.78
C ARG A 512 -3.42 17.31 9.28
N THR A 513 -4.75 17.14 9.30
CA THR A 513 -5.70 18.19 8.91
C THR A 513 -5.74 19.38 9.87
N ASN A 514 -5.16 19.28 11.07
CA ASN A 514 -5.06 20.37 12.02
C ASN A 514 -3.88 21.33 11.75
N HIS A 515 -2.98 20.97 10.83
CA HIS A 515 -1.79 21.73 10.45
C HIS A 515 -0.78 21.99 11.59
N TYR A 516 -0.83 21.24 12.69
CA TYR A 516 0.13 21.41 13.78
C TYR A 516 1.40 20.58 13.51
N VAL A 517 2.54 21.23 13.70
CA VAL A 517 3.85 20.55 13.75
C VAL A 517 4.08 20.10 15.18
N GLY A 518 4.19 18.79 15.41
CA GLY A 518 4.40 18.28 16.74
C GLY A 518 4.35 16.77 16.87
N ARG A 519 4.71 16.34 18.08
CA ARG A 519 4.66 14.96 18.55
C ARG A 519 4.11 14.94 19.98
N THR A 520 3.78 13.76 20.50
CA THR A 520 3.35 13.60 21.90
C THR A 520 4.30 14.27 22.89
N ALA A 521 5.62 14.17 22.66
CA ALA A 521 6.62 14.76 23.54
C ALA A 521 6.62 16.31 23.54
N SER A 522 6.19 16.96 22.46
CA SER A 522 6.21 18.42 22.30
C SER A 522 4.88 19.10 22.61
N LEU A 523 3.75 18.50 22.18
CA LEU A 523 2.42 19.10 22.27
C LEU A 523 1.42 18.33 23.16
N GLY A 524 1.78 17.13 23.58
CA GLY A 524 0.87 16.21 24.25
C GLY A 524 -0.05 15.46 23.27
N PRO A 525 -0.63 14.33 23.70
CA PRO A 525 -1.48 13.51 22.83
C PRO A 525 -2.83 14.16 22.50
N GLU A 526 -3.36 15.03 23.38
CA GLU A 526 -4.65 15.71 23.21
C GLU A 526 -4.64 16.69 22.03
N ALA A 527 -3.49 17.31 21.76
CA ALA A 527 -3.36 18.27 20.65
C ALA A 527 -3.60 17.62 19.27
N ALA A 528 -3.36 16.31 19.14
CA ALA A 528 -3.64 15.55 17.93
C ALA A 528 -5.14 15.52 17.54
N ASN A 529 -6.02 15.78 18.51
CA ASN A 529 -7.49 15.76 18.34
C ASN A 529 -8.10 17.15 18.15
N GLN A 530 -7.28 18.21 18.14
CA GLN A 530 -7.77 19.60 18.10
C GLN A 530 -7.77 20.15 16.67
N HIS A 531 -8.71 21.02 16.36
CA HIS A 531 -8.80 21.77 15.10
C HIS A 531 -8.82 20.87 13.83
N LEU A 532 -9.45 19.71 13.94
CA LEU A 532 -9.57 18.75 12.85
C LEU A 532 -10.48 19.27 11.73
N ASN A 533 -10.13 18.99 10.48
CA ASN A 533 -10.98 19.24 9.32
C ASN A 533 -11.49 17.92 8.73
N TYR A 534 -12.71 17.56 9.08
CA TYR A 534 -13.35 16.34 8.57
C TYR A 534 -13.64 16.41 7.06
N GLY A 535 -13.90 17.58 6.49
CA GLY A 535 -14.09 17.74 5.05
C GLY A 535 -12.86 17.30 4.27
N VAL A 536 -11.66 17.71 4.70
CA VAL A 536 -10.37 17.28 4.12
C VAL A 536 -10.19 15.77 4.25
N MET A 537 -10.57 15.18 5.40
CA MET A 537 -10.52 13.73 5.56
C MET A 537 -11.47 13.03 4.58
N TYR A 538 -12.67 13.55 4.38
CA TYR A 538 -13.65 12.97 3.45
C TYR A 538 -13.17 13.04 2.00
N GLU A 539 -12.51 14.14 1.60
CA GLU A 539 -11.85 14.28 0.31
C GLU A 539 -10.75 13.23 0.11
N ALA A 540 -9.93 13.03 1.15
CA ALA A 540 -8.85 12.06 1.11
C ALA A 540 -9.36 10.63 0.93
N VAL A 541 -10.42 10.24 1.66
CA VAL A 541 -11.04 8.91 1.54
C VAL A 541 -11.70 8.73 0.16
N LEU A 542 -12.40 9.74 -0.36
CA LEU A 542 -12.94 9.72 -1.71
C LEU A 542 -11.84 9.53 -2.76
N PHE A 543 -10.74 10.25 -2.60
CA PHE A 543 -9.58 10.14 -3.47
C PHE A 543 -8.97 8.73 -3.39
N GLN A 544 -8.77 8.19 -2.18
CA GLN A 544 -8.24 6.85 -1.92
C GLN A 544 -9.05 5.76 -2.63
N MET A 545 -10.37 5.84 -2.59
CA MET A 545 -11.27 4.84 -3.17
C MET A 545 -11.44 4.97 -4.69
N THR A 546 -10.89 6.01 -5.32
CA THR A 546 -11.04 6.25 -6.77
C THR A 546 -9.72 6.28 -7.53
N TRP A 547 -8.58 6.46 -6.84
CA TRP A 547 -7.24 6.47 -7.43
C TRP A 547 -6.78 5.05 -7.79
N PRO A 548 -5.95 4.85 -8.86
CA PRO A 548 -5.40 3.53 -9.18
C PRO A 548 -4.58 2.92 -8.03
N GLY A 549 -4.85 1.67 -7.69
CA GLY A 549 -4.21 0.91 -6.61
C GLY A 549 -5.20 0.26 -5.67
N ALA A 550 -4.71 -0.36 -4.59
CA ALA A 550 -5.47 -1.04 -3.57
C ALA A 550 -5.71 -0.10 -2.36
N PRO A 551 -6.94 0.43 -2.17
CA PRO A 551 -7.24 1.29 -1.03
C PRO A 551 -6.95 0.55 0.28
N THR A 552 -6.18 1.17 1.16
CA THR A 552 -5.75 0.56 2.43
C THR A 552 -6.13 1.42 3.61
N ILE A 553 -6.95 0.88 4.49
CA ILE A 553 -7.44 1.54 5.70
C ILE A 553 -6.57 1.07 6.87
N TYR A 554 -5.89 1.98 7.54
CA TYR A 554 -5.28 1.69 8.83
C TYR A 554 -6.36 1.67 9.91
N TYR A 555 -6.43 0.60 10.70
CA TYR A 555 -7.50 0.40 11.68
C TYR A 555 -7.80 1.69 12.47
N GLY A 556 -9.07 2.05 12.57
CA GLY A 556 -9.54 3.23 13.28
C GLY A 556 -9.58 4.52 12.45
N ASP A 557 -8.97 4.61 11.26
CA ASP A 557 -9.14 5.77 10.39
C ASP A 557 -10.63 5.96 10.03
N GLU A 558 -11.33 4.87 9.76
CA GLU A 558 -12.77 4.87 9.49
C GLU A 558 -13.63 5.23 10.70
N ALA A 559 -13.07 5.10 11.91
CA ALA A 559 -13.73 5.46 13.18
C ALA A 559 -13.37 6.85 13.70
N GLY A 560 -12.48 7.59 12.99
CA GLY A 560 -12.04 8.92 13.36
C GLY A 560 -10.91 8.95 14.40
N VAL A 561 -10.11 7.90 14.49
CA VAL A 561 -8.95 7.85 15.39
C VAL A 561 -7.89 8.85 14.93
N CYS A 562 -7.40 9.67 15.87
CA CYS A 562 -6.30 10.59 15.71
C CYS A 562 -5.01 10.04 16.35
N GLY A 563 -3.89 10.68 16.08
CA GLY A 563 -2.62 10.40 16.73
C GLY A 563 -1.46 11.03 15.97
N TRP A 564 -0.46 11.50 16.71
CA TRP A 564 0.84 11.86 16.17
C TRP A 564 1.54 10.64 15.58
N THR A 565 2.72 10.80 15.01
CA THR A 565 3.56 9.67 14.59
C THR A 565 3.78 8.68 15.76
N ASP A 566 4.25 7.48 15.48
CA ASP A 566 4.43 6.44 16.48
C ASP A 566 5.12 6.96 17.77
N PRO A 567 4.72 6.50 18.96
CA PRO A 567 3.72 5.46 19.24
C PRO A 567 2.26 5.96 19.28
N ASP A 568 1.98 7.27 19.20
CA ASP A 568 0.64 7.83 19.43
C ASP A 568 -0.39 7.47 18.35
N ASN A 569 0.04 7.24 17.11
CA ASN A 569 -0.83 6.74 16.04
C ASN A 569 -1.42 5.34 16.32
N ARG A 570 -0.82 4.59 17.28
CA ARG A 570 -1.19 3.23 17.70
C ARG A 570 -2.18 3.25 18.87
N ARG A 571 -3.10 4.21 18.88
CA ARG A 571 -4.20 4.27 19.85
C ARG A 571 -5.15 3.11 19.64
N THR A 572 -5.85 2.72 20.69
CA THR A 572 -6.86 1.66 20.63
C THR A 572 -8.05 2.03 19.74
N TYR A 573 -8.64 1.00 19.12
CA TYR A 573 -9.88 1.18 18.39
C TYR A 573 -11.00 1.57 19.37
N PRO A 574 -11.80 2.62 19.08
CA PRO A 574 -12.75 3.19 20.02
C PRO A 574 -14.11 2.46 20.01
N TRP A 575 -14.12 1.16 20.28
CA TRP A 575 -15.35 0.35 20.28
C TRP A 575 -16.46 0.96 21.15
N GLY A 576 -17.62 1.21 20.53
CA GLY A 576 -18.79 1.84 21.17
C GLY A 576 -18.74 3.38 21.17
N HIS A 577 -17.67 3.98 20.66
CA HIS A 577 -17.47 5.44 20.57
C HIS A 577 -16.99 5.89 19.18
N GLU A 578 -17.23 5.07 18.17
CA GLU A 578 -16.80 5.31 16.79
C GLU A 578 -17.50 6.53 16.18
N ASN A 579 -16.82 7.23 15.28
CA ASN A 579 -17.48 8.21 14.43
C ASN A 579 -18.34 7.50 13.39
N GLN A 580 -19.64 7.36 13.67
CA GLN A 580 -20.58 6.62 12.84
C GLN A 580 -20.76 7.22 11.44
N GLN A 581 -20.64 8.56 11.30
CA GLN A 581 -20.72 9.22 10.01
C GLN A 581 -19.51 8.87 9.13
N MET A 582 -18.31 8.82 9.71
CA MET A 582 -17.10 8.41 9.02
C MET A 582 -17.16 6.94 8.56
N ILE A 583 -17.64 6.03 9.42
CA ILE A 583 -17.87 4.62 9.06
C ILE A 583 -18.86 4.52 7.90
N ALA A 584 -19.98 5.24 7.98
CA ALA A 584 -20.98 5.22 6.93
C ALA A 584 -20.45 5.73 5.59
N LEU A 585 -19.62 6.78 5.61
CA LEU A 585 -18.94 7.28 4.41
C LEU A 585 -17.97 6.24 3.82
N HIS A 586 -17.15 5.61 4.66
CA HIS A 586 -16.23 4.55 4.20
C HIS A 586 -17.00 3.39 3.55
N LYS A 587 -18.06 2.92 4.18
CA LYS A 587 -18.93 1.86 3.62
C LYS A 587 -19.47 2.23 2.24
N GLU A 588 -19.97 3.45 2.09
CA GLU A 588 -20.53 3.89 0.83
C GLU A 588 -19.46 4.06 -0.27
N LEU A 589 -18.30 4.64 0.05
CA LEU A 589 -17.21 4.78 -0.89
C LEU A 589 -16.60 3.42 -1.28
N ILE A 590 -16.48 2.49 -0.34
CA ILE A 590 -16.07 1.10 -0.60
C ILE A 590 -17.10 0.41 -1.51
N ARG A 591 -18.38 0.59 -1.26
CA ARG A 591 -19.45 0.05 -2.12
C ARG A 591 -19.32 0.56 -3.54
N ILE A 592 -19.16 1.88 -3.73
CA ILE A 592 -18.93 2.48 -5.05
C ILE A 592 -17.68 1.90 -5.71
N HIS A 593 -16.58 1.80 -4.98
CA HIS A 593 -15.34 1.21 -5.49
C HIS A 593 -15.53 -0.24 -5.99
N LYS A 594 -16.29 -1.03 -5.27
CA LYS A 594 -16.56 -2.46 -5.61
C LYS A 594 -17.58 -2.61 -6.72
N ASP A 595 -18.61 -1.76 -6.77
CA ASP A 595 -19.66 -1.83 -7.76
C ASP A 595 -19.18 -1.44 -9.18
N TYR A 596 -18.13 -0.64 -9.27
CA TYR A 596 -17.56 -0.16 -10.52
C TYR A 596 -16.16 -0.73 -10.77
N GLN A 597 -16.08 -1.84 -11.52
CA GLN A 597 -14.80 -2.50 -11.85
C GLN A 597 -13.77 -1.54 -12.46
N VAL A 598 -14.22 -0.51 -13.15
CA VAL A 598 -13.37 0.54 -13.73
C VAL A 598 -12.52 1.27 -12.68
N LEU A 599 -12.97 1.37 -11.45
CA LEU A 599 -12.19 1.96 -10.34
C LEU A 599 -11.06 1.03 -9.89
N ARG A 600 -11.18 -0.27 -10.14
CA ARG A 600 -10.17 -1.28 -9.77
C ARG A 600 -9.11 -1.44 -10.86
N THR A 601 -9.53 -1.60 -12.12
CA THR A 601 -8.65 -2.01 -13.23
C THR A 601 -8.74 -1.14 -14.48
N GLY A 602 -9.60 -0.11 -14.49
CA GLY A 602 -9.77 0.77 -15.63
C GLY A 602 -8.62 1.76 -15.85
N SER A 603 -8.60 2.36 -17.00
CA SER A 603 -7.67 3.43 -17.36
C SER A 603 -7.84 4.66 -16.49
N PHE A 604 -6.79 5.43 -16.37
CA PHE A 604 -6.73 6.67 -15.60
C PHE A 604 -6.32 7.84 -16.47
N LYS A 605 -6.98 8.99 -16.31
CA LYS A 605 -6.57 10.24 -16.93
C LYS A 605 -6.79 11.43 -16.01
N PHE A 606 -5.74 12.24 -15.80
CA PHE A 606 -5.86 13.53 -15.12
C PHE A 606 -6.59 14.51 -16.07
N LEU A 607 -7.68 15.12 -15.60
CA LEU A 607 -8.57 15.93 -16.45
C LEU A 607 -8.51 17.43 -16.16
N TYR A 608 -8.38 17.80 -14.90
CA TYR A 608 -8.38 19.21 -14.48
C TYR A 608 -7.55 19.42 -13.23
N GLY A 609 -6.83 20.53 -13.18
CA GLY A 609 -6.10 20.98 -12.02
C GLY A 609 -6.05 22.49 -11.92
N SER A 610 -6.34 23.02 -10.74
CA SER A 610 -6.10 24.40 -10.35
C SER A 610 -5.77 24.45 -8.85
N TYR A 611 -5.43 25.62 -8.30
CA TYR A 611 -5.12 25.72 -6.89
C TYR A 611 -6.21 25.08 -6.01
N ASN A 612 -5.84 24.12 -5.19
CA ASN A 612 -6.74 23.31 -4.32
C ASN A 612 -7.87 22.54 -5.02
N VAL A 613 -7.85 22.40 -6.36
CA VAL A 613 -8.89 21.66 -7.09
C VAL A 613 -8.27 20.66 -8.04
N ILE A 614 -8.72 19.41 -7.97
CA ILE A 614 -8.30 18.31 -8.85
C ILE A 614 -9.53 17.58 -9.38
N ALA A 615 -9.49 17.18 -10.66
CA ALA A 615 -10.41 16.20 -11.21
C ALA A 615 -9.67 15.23 -12.12
N PHE A 616 -10.06 13.95 -12.04
CA PHE A 616 -9.54 12.88 -12.89
C PHE A 616 -10.64 11.92 -13.31
N GLY A 617 -10.35 11.17 -14.36
CA GLY A 617 -11.25 10.17 -14.92
C GLY A 617 -10.72 8.75 -14.76
N ARG A 618 -11.65 7.82 -14.52
CA ARG A 618 -11.47 6.38 -14.62
C ARG A 618 -12.38 5.87 -15.72
N PHE A 619 -11.87 5.11 -16.67
CA PHE A 619 -12.68 4.70 -17.83
C PHE A 619 -12.24 3.34 -18.40
N ASP A 620 -13.21 2.65 -18.97
CA ASP A 620 -13.08 1.45 -19.76
C ASP A 620 -14.16 1.44 -20.87
N SER A 621 -14.35 0.32 -21.54
CA SER A 621 -15.41 0.17 -22.56
C SER A 621 -16.83 0.31 -21.98
N ASN A 622 -17.02 0.06 -20.68
CA ASN A 622 -18.34 -0.03 -20.05
C ASN A 622 -18.71 1.23 -19.25
N ASN A 623 -17.73 1.83 -18.56
CA ASN A 623 -17.98 2.92 -17.62
C ASN A 623 -17.02 4.08 -17.81
N ARG A 624 -17.50 5.30 -17.54
CA ARG A 624 -16.70 6.52 -17.39
C ARG A 624 -17.08 7.17 -16.07
N ILE A 625 -16.10 7.32 -15.20
CA ILE A 625 -16.27 7.93 -13.89
C ILE A 625 -15.36 9.14 -13.77
N VAL A 626 -15.87 10.19 -13.18
CA VAL A 626 -15.10 11.38 -12.79
C VAL A 626 -15.10 11.45 -11.28
N ALA A 627 -13.92 11.60 -10.69
CA ALA A 627 -13.73 11.98 -9.29
C ALA A 627 -13.12 13.38 -9.25
N ALA A 628 -13.62 14.21 -8.35
CA ALA A 628 -13.15 15.58 -8.18
C ALA A 628 -13.18 16.02 -6.72
N VAL A 629 -12.22 16.86 -6.32
CA VAL A 629 -12.10 17.43 -4.98
C VAL A 629 -11.85 18.94 -5.05
N ASN A 630 -12.37 19.66 -4.05
CA ASN A 630 -12.20 21.09 -3.85
C ASN A 630 -11.74 21.35 -2.41
N ASN A 631 -10.43 21.49 -2.20
CA ASN A 631 -9.79 21.74 -0.90
C ASN A 631 -9.73 23.26 -0.54
N ASN A 632 -10.61 24.08 -1.11
CA ASN A 632 -10.79 25.49 -0.72
C ASN A 632 -11.83 25.61 0.39
N ASP A 633 -11.75 26.68 1.15
CA ASP A 633 -12.73 27.09 2.17
C ASP A 633 -14.02 27.71 1.59
N GLY A 634 -14.09 27.84 0.26
CA GLY A 634 -15.22 28.33 -0.50
C GLY A 634 -15.68 27.36 -1.56
N ALA A 635 -16.94 27.47 -2.00
CA ALA A 635 -17.44 26.71 -3.13
C ALA A 635 -16.77 27.16 -4.44
N VAL A 636 -16.40 26.20 -5.30
CA VAL A 636 -15.74 26.46 -6.58
C VAL A 636 -16.51 25.79 -7.70
N THR A 637 -16.74 26.56 -8.78
CA THR A 637 -17.29 26.04 -10.06
C THR A 637 -16.16 25.95 -11.09
N PHE A 638 -16.02 24.79 -11.73
CA PHE A 638 -14.97 24.56 -12.73
C PHE A 638 -15.45 23.64 -13.86
N LYS A 639 -14.68 23.60 -14.93
CA LYS A 639 -15.03 22.90 -16.18
C LYS A 639 -14.08 21.75 -16.44
N ILE A 640 -14.60 20.53 -16.50
CA ILE A 640 -13.84 19.29 -16.67
C ILE A 640 -14.03 18.79 -18.10
N PRO A 641 -12.95 18.59 -18.90
CA PRO A 641 -13.04 18.11 -20.27
C PRO A 641 -13.27 16.57 -20.32
N VAL A 642 -14.48 16.15 -20.01
CA VAL A 642 -14.85 14.72 -19.92
C VAL A 642 -14.86 14.00 -21.26
N TRP A 643 -14.82 14.77 -22.39
CA TRP A 643 -14.61 14.18 -23.72
C TRP A 643 -13.30 13.39 -23.78
N GLN A 644 -12.28 13.77 -23.01
CA GLN A 644 -10.99 13.07 -22.99
C GLN A 644 -11.08 11.62 -22.48
N ILE A 645 -12.14 11.29 -21.76
CA ILE A 645 -12.45 9.92 -21.33
C ILE A 645 -13.62 9.30 -22.08
N GLY A 646 -14.06 9.93 -23.19
CA GLY A 646 -15.07 9.39 -24.09
C GLY A 646 -16.51 9.85 -23.82
N VAL A 647 -16.75 10.78 -22.88
CA VAL A 647 -18.08 11.33 -22.64
C VAL A 647 -18.32 12.52 -23.57
N PHE A 648 -19.20 12.34 -24.52
CA PHE A 648 -19.43 13.34 -25.60
C PHE A 648 -20.68 14.19 -25.37
N ASP A 649 -20.81 15.21 -26.17
CA ASP A 649 -21.89 16.17 -26.12
C ASP A 649 -23.30 15.53 -26.16
N GLY A 650 -24.18 16.00 -25.29
CA GLY A 650 -25.55 15.48 -25.14
C GLY A 650 -25.68 14.26 -24.22
N LYS A 651 -24.56 13.69 -23.74
CA LYS A 651 -24.59 12.68 -22.69
C LYS A 651 -24.86 13.31 -21.32
N GLU A 652 -25.19 12.47 -20.36
CA GLU A 652 -25.43 12.88 -18.96
C GLU A 652 -24.49 12.12 -18.03
N MET A 653 -24.06 12.82 -16.98
CA MET A 653 -23.38 12.21 -15.83
C MET A 653 -24.24 12.37 -14.58
N VAL A 654 -24.29 11.33 -13.76
CA VAL A 654 -25.02 11.31 -12.49
C VAL A 654 -24.05 11.26 -11.32
N ARG A 655 -24.26 12.12 -10.35
CA ARG A 655 -23.51 12.15 -9.12
C ARG A 655 -23.94 10.98 -8.22
N LEU A 656 -22.99 10.12 -7.86
CA LEU A 656 -23.16 8.99 -6.95
C LEU A 656 -23.08 9.42 -5.48
N ILE A 657 -22.13 10.31 -5.18
CA ILE A 657 -21.86 10.85 -3.85
C ILE A 657 -21.25 12.22 -3.95
N GLN A 658 -21.52 13.07 -2.97
CA GLN A 658 -20.82 14.33 -2.73
C GLN A 658 -20.50 14.47 -1.26
N THR A 659 -19.25 14.83 -0.94
CA THR A 659 -18.81 15.18 0.41
C THR A 659 -18.76 16.69 0.60
N SER A 660 -18.74 17.10 1.85
CA SER A 660 -18.55 18.48 2.29
C SER A 660 -17.98 18.49 3.71
N GLN A 661 -17.69 19.66 4.25
CA GLN A 661 -17.26 19.81 5.64
C GLN A 661 -18.28 19.23 6.66
N ASP A 662 -19.56 19.23 6.32
CA ASP A 662 -20.65 18.79 7.21
C ASP A 662 -21.00 17.27 7.07
N GLY A 663 -20.37 16.57 6.11
CA GLY A 663 -20.63 15.16 5.86
C GLY A 663 -20.75 14.84 4.37
N TYR A 664 -21.68 13.94 4.01
CA TYR A 664 -21.89 13.56 2.63
C TYR A 664 -23.37 13.39 2.28
N THR A 665 -23.68 13.42 0.99
CA THR A 665 -25.01 13.16 0.43
C THR A 665 -24.90 12.21 -0.76
N GLN A 666 -25.89 11.33 -0.88
CA GLN A 666 -26.12 10.45 -2.03
C GLN A 666 -27.26 10.98 -2.92
N GLU A 667 -27.74 12.20 -2.66
CA GLU A 667 -28.76 12.81 -3.51
C GLU A 667 -28.26 12.93 -4.95
N ALA A 668 -28.96 12.28 -5.85
CA ALA A 668 -28.57 12.24 -7.25
C ALA A 668 -28.66 13.64 -7.89
N GLY A 669 -27.55 14.10 -8.48
CA GLY A 669 -27.52 15.27 -9.34
C GLY A 669 -27.22 14.81 -10.76
N THR A 670 -28.01 15.28 -11.74
CA THR A 670 -27.78 14.99 -13.16
C THR A 670 -27.16 16.18 -13.85
N TYR A 671 -26.06 15.95 -14.57
CA TYR A 671 -25.28 16.95 -15.27
C TYR A 671 -25.27 16.62 -16.78
N ARG A 672 -25.80 17.52 -17.58
CA ARG A 672 -25.78 17.37 -19.04
C ARG A 672 -24.45 17.89 -19.59
N ILE A 673 -23.81 17.09 -20.42
CA ILE A 673 -22.54 17.44 -21.05
C ILE A 673 -22.81 18.33 -22.28
N SER A 674 -22.11 19.46 -22.35
CA SER A 674 -22.14 20.40 -23.47
C SER A 674 -20.70 20.65 -23.91
N ASP A 675 -20.48 20.54 -25.24
CA ASP A 675 -19.14 20.66 -25.85
C ASP A 675 -18.10 19.71 -25.28
N GLY A 676 -18.55 18.53 -24.77
CA GLY A 676 -17.68 17.56 -24.10
C GLY A 676 -17.19 17.98 -22.72
N ILE A 677 -17.79 19.02 -22.12
CA ILE A 677 -17.42 19.61 -20.84
C ILE A 677 -18.48 19.30 -19.78
N LEU A 678 -18.03 18.88 -18.63
CA LEU A 678 -18.79 18.82 -17.38
C LEU A 678 -18.52 20.09 -16.58
N GLU A 679 -19.54 20.92 -16.36
CA GLU A 679 -19.46 22.02 -15.40
C GLU A 679 -19.92 21.54 -14.03
N LEU A 680 -19.03 21.60 -13.03
CA LEU A 680 -19.26 21.08 -11.69
C LEU A 680 -18.99 22.15 -10.65
N THR A 681 -19.92 22.27 -9.67
CA THR A 681 -19.71 23.08 -8.48
C THR A 681 -19.54 22.15 -7.27
N LEU A 682 -18.43 22.30 -6.57
CA LEU A 682 -18.18 21.59 -5.32
C LEU A 682 -18.24 22.55 -4.12
N PRO A 683 -18.78 22.09 -2.97
CA PRO A 683 -18.79 22.87 -1.73
C PRO A 683 -17.37 23.02 -1.16
N PRO A 684 -17.20 23.84 -0.12
CA PRO A 684 -15.94 23.94 0.62
C PRO A 684 -15.51 22.56 1.17
N PHE A 685 -14.23 22.23 1.06
CA PHE A 685 -13.66 20.98 1.51
C PHE A 685 -14.51 19.78 1.13
N GLY A 686 -14.84 19.67 -0.16
CA GLY A 686 -15.76 18.66 -0.64
C GLY A 686 -15.35 18.05 -1.96
N GLY A 687 -15.74 16.79 -2.14
CA GLY A 687 -15.50 16.02 -3.35
C GLY A 687 -16.78 15.40 -3.91
N ALA A 688 -16.70 14.90 -5.14
CA ALA A 688 -17.79 14.16 -5.75
C ALA A 688 -17.28 13.05 -6.68
N ILE A 689 -18.10 12.00 -6.80
CA ILE A 689 -17.95 10.93 -7.78
C ILE A 689 -19.16 10.97 -8.72
N LEU A 690 -18.90 11.04 -10.03
CA LEU A 690 -19.92 11.05 -11.07
C LEU A 690 -19.68 9.93 -12.05
N VAL A 691 -20.76 9.33 -12.57
CA VAL A 691 -20.72 8.26 -13.57
C VAL A 691 -21.55 8.65 -14.82
N GLU A 692 -21.06 8.29 -16.01
CA GLU A 692 -21.85 8.43 -17.24
C GLU A 692 -23.09 7.55 -17.18
N VAL A 693 -24.23 8.11 -17.54
CA VAL A 693 -25.48 7.34 -17.69
C VAL A 693 -25.40 6.52 -18.98
N SER A 694 -25.36 5.20 -18.85
CA SER A 694 -25.51 4.31 -20.00
C SER A 694 -26.93 4.46 -20.58
N PRO A 695 -27.09 4.59 -21.90
CA PRO A 695 -28.42 4.51 -22.50
C PRO A 695 -29.04 3.15 -22.16
N LYS A 696 -30.25 3.18 -21.59
CA LYS A 696 -31.05 1.97 -21.33
C LYS A 696 -31.38 1.23 -22.60
#